data_11eab4cf88462d4498ac4b4e8045949c
#
_entry.id   11eab4cf88462d4498ac4b4e8045949c
#
_cell.length_a   1.000
_cell.length_b   1.000
_cell.length_c   1.000
_cell.angle_alpha   90.00
_cell.angle_beta   90.00
_cell.angle_gamma   90.00
#
_symmetry.space_group_name_H-M   'P 1'
#
loop_
_entity.id
_entity.type
_entity.pdbx_description
1 polymer ?
#
loop_
_entity_poly.entity_id
_entity_poly.type
_entity_poly.pdbx_seq_one_letter_code
_entity_poly.pdbx_strand_id
1 'polypeptide(L)'
;MKNFYITTPIYYVNDIPHIGHAYTTIAADVAARFKRLEGYKVFFLTGTDEHGQKVQQAAKDLNVTPQQHVDKLHQRFKELWVKLNISNSDFIRTTEERHKRLVCEILQTLHEKDEIYRDSYEGWYCTPCERFWTEKDLQEGNCPDCQRKVEKIKEYNYFFRMGKYQDWLIEKIKSDPHFILPASRRNEVLGFLEKPLEDLCISRPKSRLPWGIPLPFDEEYVTYVWFDALINYISVLGSLDDIRASGYWPSDHNMVGKDILTTHAVYWSTMLKAIELEPPTNIFAHGWWTVNGQKMSKSLHNVVEPNQLADQFGVDVIRYFLLREVPFGLDGDFSHKALIGRLNSDLANNLGNLLNRSVNMMKKYFNGTIPEPLTTGEEDIALKKKAQEVIDEVRKLYDELAFNKILQKIWELVDTTNQYIDKTGPWNLAKTDEGKERLKTVMYNAAESLRILGVLLFPFMPKSCESLMQQLGVEKKIEEQAMASLDNWGGLTSGTQTQKAKQLFPRIEDKQAAKILAELEAPKETAKDDTGQITIDEFMKVDLRTGKILEAEKVKKSRKLVKLKVDIGTETRQILAGIAESFQPEDLIGRTVIIVANLKPAKLMGIESQGMVLAANNDGSLLIAGFDQEPGLGIQVR
;
A
#
# COMPACT_ATOMS: atom_id res chain seq x y z
N MET A 1 -24.83 -22.66 6.49
CA MET A 1 -23.54 -22.09 6.04
C MET A 1 -23.18 -21.02 7.05
N LYS A 2 -21.96 -21.01 7.57
CA LYS A 2 -21.51 -19.96 8.52
C LYS A 2 -21.18 -18.68 7.76
N ASN A 3 -21.51 -17.52 8.32
CA ASN A 3 -21.10 -16.24 7.78
C ASN A 3 -19.67 -15.93 8.22
N PHE A 4 -18.97 -15.12 7.41
CA PHE A 4 -17.65 -14.58 7.73
C PHE A 4 -17.55 -13.15 7.16
N TYR A 5 -17.23 -12.19 7.99
CA TYR A 5 -17.12 -10.79 7.59
C TYR A 5 -15.72 -10.25 7.84
N ILE A 6 -15.06 -9.82 6.79
CA ILE A 6 -13.72 -9.24 6.84
C ILE A 6 -13.68 -7.87 6.17
N THR A 7 -12.93 -6.94 6.75
CA THR A 7 -12.82 -5.58 6.23
C THR A 7 -11.36 -5.14 6.10
N THR A 8 -11.10 -4.27 5.13
CA THR A 8 -9.91 -3.39 5.13
C THR A 8 -10.29 -2.04 5.71
N PRO A 9 -9.32 -1.14 6.02
CA PRO A 9 -9.64 0.28 6.16
C PRO A 9 -10.24 0.80 4.85
N ILE A 10 -11.05 1.83 4.94
CA ILE A 10 -11.35 2.66 3.77
C ILE A 10 -10.18 3.62 3.54
N TYR A 11 -9.82 3.80 2.28
CA TYR A 11 -8.60 4.50 1.90
C TYR A 11 -8.86 5.97 1.61
N TYR A 12 -8.03 6.84 2.18
CA TYR A 12 -8.16 8.28 1.99
C TYR A 12 -7.82 8.68 0.55
N VAL A 13 -8.75 9.36 -0.14
CA VAL A 13 -8.63 9.69 -1.57
C VAL A 13 -7.93 11.04 -1.80
N ASN A 14 -6.82 11.26 -1.14
CA ASN A 14 -5.98 12.44 -1.39
C ASN A 14 -4.89 12.16 -2.44
N ASP A 15 -4.66 10.89 -2.81
CA ASP A 15 -3.59 10.46 -3.68
C ASP A 15 -3.88 9.13 -4.41
N ILE A 16 -2.93 8.73 -5.28
CA ILE A 16 -2.95 7.42 -5.95
C ILE A 16 -2.64 6.29 -4.95
N PRO A 17 -3.23 5.09 -5.15
CA PRO A 17 -2.95 3.95 -4.29
C PRO A 17 -1.49 3.49 -4.40
N HIS A 18 -0.89 3.13 -3.27
CA HIS A 18 0.47 2.61 -3.14
C HIS A 18 0.50 1.17 -2.59
N ILE A 19 1.70 0.57 -2.54
CA ILE A 19 1.89 -0.82 -2.13
C ILE A 19 1.34 -1.14 -0.72
N GLY A 20 1.29 -0.17 0.21
CA GLY A 20 0.69 -0.35 1.53
C GLY A 20 -0.81 -0.62 1.46
N HIS A 21 -1.55 0.09 0.59
CA HIS A 21 -2.96 -0.16 0.33
C HIS A 21 -3.16 -1.57 -0.29
N ALA A 22 -2.32 -1.92 -1.27
CA ALA A 22 -2.36 -3.23 -1.90
C ALA A 22 -2.08 -4.36 -0.90
N TYR A 23 -1.13 -4.17 0.03
CA TYR A 23 -0.76 -5.16 1.04
C TYR A 23 -1.93 -5.55 1.93
N THR A 24 -2.59 -4.56 2.54
CA THR A 24 -3.77 -4.79 3.39
C THR A 24 -4.88 -5.48 2.62
N THR A 25 -5.18 -4.99 1.40
CA THR A 25 -6.31 -5.51 0.62
C THR A 25 -6.04 -6.91 0.09
N ILE A 26 -4.80 -7.23 -0.31
CA ILE A 26 -4.38 -8.59 -0.70
C ILE A 26 -4.47 -9.54 0.50
N ALA A 27 -4.04 -9.13 1.69
CA ALA A 27 -4.11 -9.95 2.90
C ALA A 27 -5.57 -10.29 3.25
N ALA A 28 -6.47 -9.31 3.21
CA ALA A 28 -7.90 -9.53 3.42
C ALA A 28 -8.51 -10.44 2.34
N ASP A 29 -8.13 -10.26 1.07
CA ASP A 29 -8.58 -11.10 -0.04
C ASP A 29 -8.14 -12.56 0.12
N VAL A 30 -6.91 -12.79 0.57
CA VAL A 30 -6.39 -14.14 0.83
C VAL A 30 -7.20 -14.83 1.92
N ALA A 31 -7.48 -14.15 3.03
CA ALA A 31 -8.32 -14.70 4.10
C ALA A 31 -9.76 -14.94 3.61
N ALA A 32 -10.34 -14.01 2.85
CA ALA A 32 -11.67 -14.14 2.27
C ALA A 32 -11.79 -15.35 1.32
N ARG A 33 -10.81 -15.55 0.42
CA ARG A 33 -10.78 -16.69 -0.50
C ARG A 33 -10.63 -18.01 0.25
N PHE A 34 -9.77 -18.06 1.26
CA PHE A 34 -9.60 -19.24 2.09
C PHE A 34 -10.91 -19.63 2.79
N LYS A 35 -11.60 -18.68 3.43
CA LYS A 35 -12.89 -18.93 4.10
C LYS A 35 -13.99 -19.37 3.12
N ARG A 36 -13.97 -18.87 1.87
CA ARG A 36 -14.87 -19.41 0.81
C ARG A 36 -14.57 -20.86 0.48
N LEU A 37 -13.29 -21.25 0.38
CA LEU A 37 -12.90 -22.66 0.19
C LEU A 37 -13.31 -23.54 1.38
N GLU A 38 -13.38 -22.99 2.60
CA GLU A 38 -13.93 -23.67 3.78
C GLU A 38 -15.47 -23.73 3.79
N GLY A 39 -16.14 -23.12 2.80
CA GLY A 39 -17.60 -23.15 2.67
C GLY A 39 -18.34 -22.06 3.46
N TYR A 40 -17.65 -21.00 3.92
CA TYR A 40 -18.30 -19.86 4.55
C TYR A 40 -18.98 -18.97 3.52
N LYS A 41 -20.06 -18.30 3.91
CA LYS A 41 -20.64 -17.17 3.18
C LYS A 41 -19.86 -15.91 3.57
N VAL A 42 -18.94 -15.51 2.69
CA VAL A 42 -18.00 -14.43 2.98
C VAL A 42 -18.53 -13.10 2.49
N PHE A 43 -18.50 -12.09 3.37
CA PHE A 43 -18.66 -10.68 3.03
C PHE A 43 -17.32 -9.98 3.24
N PHE A 44 -16.74 -9.45 2.16
CA PHE A 44 -15.46 -8.75 2.18
C PHE A 44 -15.68 -7.29 1.76
N LEU A 45 -15.48 -6.36 2.70
CA LEU A 45 -15.65 -4.93 2.50
C LEU A 45 -14.32 -4.21 2.35
N THR A 46 -14.25 -3.32 1.39
CA THR A 46 -13.23 -2.28 1.23
C THR A 46 -13.90 -0.99 0.76
N GLY A 47 -13.18 0.12 0.65
CA GLY A 47 -13.79 1.37 0.22
C GLY A 47 -12.86 2.56 0.26
N THR A 48 -13.46 3.76 0.16
CA THR A 48 -12.75 5.04 0.18
C THR A 48 -13.34 5.99 1.22
N ASP A 49 -12.43 6.68 1.95
CA ASP A 49 -12.73 7.79 2.83
C ASP A 49 -12.58 9.09 2.03
N GLU A 50 -13.71 9.81 1.88
CA GLU A 50 -13.85 10.88 0.89
C GLU A 50 -14.12 12.25 1.49
N HIS A 51 -14.30 12.36 2.81
CA HIS A 51 -14.52 13.62 3.51
C HIS A 51 -13.22 14.17 4.15
N GLY A 52 -13.30 15.38 4.72
CA GLY A 52 -12.21 15.99 5.47
C GLY A 52 -11.44 17.09 4.74
N GLN A 53 -10.58 17.75 5.50
CA GLN A 53 -9.89 18.96 5.06
C GLN A 53 -8.87 18.71 3.95
N LYS A 54 -8.22 17.56 3.96
CA LYS A 54 -7.21 17.20 2.92
C LYS A 54 -7.84 17.05 1.54
N VAL A 55 -9.00 16.37 1.48
CA VAL A 55 -9.75 16.21 0.22
C VAL A 55 -10.22 17.57 -0.27
N GLN A 56 -10.75 18.40 0.61
CA GLN A 56 -11.15 19.77 0.27
C GLN A 56 -9.98 20.58 -0.29
N GLN A 57 -8.80 20.53 0.37
CA GLN A 57 -7.63 21.26 -0.08
C GLN A 57 -7.12 20.74 -1.43
N ALA A 58 -7.03 19.42 -1.60
CA ALA A 58 -6.61 18.81 -2.87
C ALA A 58 -7.54 19.18 -4.03
N ALA A 59 -8.86 19.22 -3.78
CA ALA A 59 -9.84 19.66 -4.78
C ALA A 59 -9.65 21.14 -5.14
N LYS A 60 -9.42 21.99 -4.12
CA LYS A 60 -9.16 23.42 -4.31
C LYS A 60 -7.90 23.67 -5.12
N ASP A 61 -6.82 22.95 -4.84
CA ASP A 61 -5.53 23.07 -5.56
C ASP A 61 -5.67 22.69 -7.04
N LEU A 62 -6.63 21.79 -7.35
CA LEU A 62 -6.97 21.36 -8.71
C LEU A 62 -8.10 22.19 -9.34
N ASN A 63 -8.63 23.20 -8.63
CA ASN A 63 -9.75 24.04 -9.07
C ASN A 63 -11.01 23.24 -9.49
N VAL A 64 -11.34 22.20 -8.71
CA VAL A 64 -12.53 21.36 -8.87
C VAL A 64 -13.33 21.29 -7.56
N THR A 65 -14.58 20.80 -7.60
CA THR A 65 -15.32 20.54 -6.38
C THR A 65 -14.78 19.29 -5.67
N PRO A 66 -14.90 19.19 -4.32
CA PRO A 66 -14.51 17.97 -3.60
C PRO A 66 -15.19 16.72 -4.15
N GLN A 67 -16.50 16.80 -4.48
CA GLN A 67 -17.23 15.68 -5.09
C GLN A 67 -16.61 15.24 -6.42
N GLN A 68 -16.30 16.17 -7.33
CA GLN A 68 -15.63 15.83 -8.60
C GLN A 68 -14.26 15.20 -8.40
N HIS A 69 -13.52 15.66 -7.39
CA HIS A 69 -12.21 15.12 -7.04
C HIS A 69 -12.32 13.65 -6.59
N VAL A 70 -13.20 13.36 -5.62
CA VAL A 70 -13.36 12.00 -5.10
C VAL A 70 -13.99 11.05 -6.12
N ASP A 71 -14.90 11.54 -6.96
CA ASP A 71 -15.50 10.76 -8.07
C ASP A 71 -14.47 10.32 -9.10
N LYS A 72 -13.38 11.07 -9.27
CA LYS A 72 -12.26 10.69 -10.14
C LYS A 72 -11.30 9.72 -9.44
N LEU A 73 -10.99 9.95 -8.16
CA LEU A 73 -9.94 9.19 -7.48
C LEU A 73 -10.40 7.80 -7.03
N HIS A 74 -11.64 7.64 -6.54
CA HIS A 74 -12.12 6.32 -6.13
C HIS A 74 -12.07 5.28 -7.25
N GLN A 75 -12.21 5.70 -8.52
CA GLN A 75 -12.10 4.81 -9.67
C GLN A 75 -10.71 4.17 -9.75
N ARG A 76 -9.64 4.91 -9.42
CA ARG A 76 -8.27 4.37 -9.43
C ARG A 76 -8.08 3.23 -8.42
N PHE A 77 -8.77 3.30 -7.27
CA PHE A 77 -8.77 2.21 -6.30
C PHE A 77 -9.54 1.01 -6.84
N LYS A 78 -10.74 1.21 -7.41
CA LYS A 78 -11.52 0.13 -8.02
C LYS A 78 -10.77 -0.56 -9.16
N GLU A 79 -10.15 0.21 -10.05
CA GLU A 79 -9.34 -0.33 -11.16
C GLU A 79 -8.15 -1.13 -10.65
N LEU A 80 -7.47 -0.64 -9.59
CA LEU A 80 -6.37 -1.38 -8.97
C LEU A 80 -6.86 -2.69 -8.34
N TRP A 81 -8.02 -2.69 -7.66
CA TRP A 81 -8.57 -3.92 -7.06
C TRP A 81 -8.93 -4.96 -8.13
N VAL A 82 -9.54 -4.53 -9.23
CA VAL A 82 -9.78 -5.40 -10.38
C VAL A 82 -8.48 -5.96 -10.94
N LYS A 83 -7.47 -5.10 -11.13
CA LYS A 83 -6.14 -5.51 -11.64
C LYS A 83 -5.46 -6.51 -10.72
N LEU A 84 -5.49 -6.28 -9.40
CA LEU A 84 -4.91 -7.16 -8.38
C LEU A 84 -5.76 -8.42 -8.11
N ASN A 85 -6.86 -8.60 -8.82
CA ASN A 85 -7.78 -9.72 -8.66
C ASN A 85 -8.33 -9.83 -7.23
N ILE A 86 -8.74 -8.68 -6.65
CA ILE A 86 -9.40 -8.61 -5.34
C ILE A 86 -10.86 -9.04 -5.47
N SER A 87 -11.33 -9.89 -4.57
CA SER A 87 -12.65 -10.50 -4.60
C SER A 87 -13.62 -9.88 -3.57
N ASN A 88 -13.52 -8.56 -3.36
CA ASN A 88 -14.41 -7.85 -2.44
C ASN A 88 -15.88 -7.98 -2.82
N SER A 89 -16.74 -8.09 -1.81
CA SER A 89 -18.19 -8.22 -1.96
C SER A 89 -18.84 -6.86 -2.20
N ASP A 90 -18.31 -5.81 -1.56
CA ASP A 90 -18.78 -4.44 -1.70
C ASP A 90 -17.61 -3.45 -1.63
N PHE A 91 -17.85 -2.24 -2.14
CA PHE A 91 -16.93 -1.11 -2.11
C PHE A 91 -17.69 0.12 -1.64
N ILE A 92 -17.54 0.48 -0.37
CA ILE A 92 -18.24 1.61 0.25
C ILE A 92 -17.50 2.93 0.00
N ARG A 93 -18.25 4.01 -0.21
CA ARG A 93 -17.76 5.38 -0.24
C ARG A 93 -18.45 6.18 0.86
N THR A 94 -17.72 6.97 1.62
CA THR A 94 -18.35 7.79 2.68
C THR A 94 -19.29 8.86 2.12
N THR A 95 -19.19 9.19 0.83
CA THR A 95 -20.12 10.08 0.12
C THR A 95 -21.43 9.41 -0.34
N GLU A 96 -21.58 8.09 -0.20
CA GLU A 96 -22.82 7.39 -0.56
C GLU A 96 -23.96 7.67 0.43
N GLU A 97 -25.19 7.79 -0.07
CA GLU A 97 -26.35 8.10 0.76
C GLU A 97 -26.64 7.03 1.81
N ARG A 98 -26.35 5.75 1.53
CA ARG A 98 -26.51 4.66 2.52
C ARG A 98 -25.58 4.84 3.72
N HIS A 99 -24.37 5.38 3.50
CA HIS A 99 -23.43 5.69 4.58
C HIS A 99 -23.85 6.93 5.35
N LYS A 100 -24.09 8.05 4.67
CA LYS A 100 -24.50 9.31 5.29
C LYS A 100 -25.74 9.15 6.18
N ARG A 101 -26.74 8.39 5.71
CA ARG A 101 -27.97 8.14 6.46
C ARG A 101 -27.69 7.46 7.80
N LEU A 102 -26.86 6.40 7.81
CA LEU A 102 -26.53 5.71 9.06
C LEU A 102 -25.67 6.58 9.99
N VAL A 103 -24.75 7.39 9.45
CA VAL A 103 -23.97 8.35 10.25
C VAL A 103 -24.90 9.34 10.94
N CYS A 104 -25.87 9.91 10.22
CA CYS A 104 -26.87 10.81 10.82
C CYS A 104 -27.75 10.09 11.87
N GLU A 105 -28.19 8.87 11.62
CA GLU A 105 -28.96 8.04 12.57
C GLU A 105 -28.18 7.83 13.87
N ILE A 106 -26.91 7.45 13.77
CA ILE A 106 -26.04 7.23 14.95
C ILE A 106 -25.79 8.53 15.71
N LEU A 107 -25.47 9.62 15.02
CA LEU A 107 -25.25 10.92 15.64
C LEU A 107 -26.49 11.39 16.39
N GLN A 108 -27.68 11.28 15.80
CA GLN A 108 -28.94 11.65 16.43
C GLN A 108 -29.21 10.79 17.67
N THR A 109 -29.03 9.45 17.55
CA THR A 109 -29.21 8.51 18.66
C THR A 109 -28.30 8.83 19.85
N LEU A 110 -27.01 9.12 19.59
CA LEU A 110 -26.05 9.45 20.63
C LEU A 110 -26.33 10.82 21.27
N HIS A 111 -26.79 11.79 20.49
CA HIS A 111 -27.20 13.10 21.01
C HIS A 111 -28.41 12.99 21.92
N GLU A 112 -29.44 12.23 21.54
CA GLU A 112 -30.64 11.97 22.35
C GLU A 112 -30.35 11.21 23.66
N LYS A 113 -29.30 10.38 23.66
CA LYS A 113 -28.82 9.65 24.86
C LYS A 113 -27.87 10.48 25.74
N ASP A 114 -27.67 11.78 25.46
CA ASP A 114 -26.67 12.65 26.13
C ASP A 114 -25.23 12.10 26.09
N GLU A 115 -24.90 11.29 25.05
CA GLU A 115 -23.54 10.82 24.79
C GLU A 115 -22.73 11.84 23.98
N ILE A 116 -23.38 12.87 23.41
CA ILE A 116 -22.77 13.97 22.68
C ILE A 116 -23.17 15.28 23.38
N TYR A 117 -22.18 16.14 23.65
CA TYR A 117 -22.36 17.45 24.26
C TYR A 117 -21.52 18.50 23.54
N ARG A 118 -21.90 19.80 23.71
CA ARG A 118 -21.17 20.93 23.12
C ARG A 118 -20.29 21.60 24.16
N ASP A 119 -19.03 21.85 23.82
CA ASP A 119 -18.08 22.57 24.67
C ASP A 119 -17.09 23.39 23.84
N SER A 120 -16.41 24.32 24.51
CA SER A 120 -15.30 25.07 23.91
C SER A 120 -14.01 24.25 24.00
N TYR A 121 -13.32 24.13 22.89
CA TYR A 121 -12.01 23.51 22.85
C TYR A 121 -10.93 24.52 22.50
N GLU A 122 -9.87 24.53 23.26
CA GLU A 122 -8.64 25.26 22.95
C GLU A 122 -7.48 24.29 22.90
N GLY A 123 -6.88 24.10 21.72
CA GLY A 123 -5.80 23.13 21.54
C GLY A 123 -4.94 23.42 20.32
N TRP A 124 -3.86 22.67 20.20
CA TRP A 124 -2.96 22.74 19.07
C TRP A 124 -3.43 21.78 17.96
N TYR A 125 -3.83 22.32 16.82
CA TYR A 125 -4.38 21.54 15.71
C TYR A 125 -3.34 21.32 14.62
N CYS A 126 -3.18 20.06 14.22
CA CYS A 126 -2.40 19.68 13.06
C CYS A 126 -3.32 19.48 11.84
N THR A 127 -3.31 20.42 10.91
CA THR A 127 -4.08 20.31 9.66
C THR A 127 -3.75 19.05 8.85
N PRO A 128 -2.46 18.68 8.68
CA PRO A 128 -2.12 17.47 7.93
C PRO A 128 -2.55 16.15 8.58
N CYS A 129 -2.66 16.08 9.91
CA CYS A 129 -3.14 14.90 10.62
C CYS A 129 -4.63 14.98 10.99
N GLU A 130 -5.25 16.16 10.77
CA GLU A 130 -6.63 16.47 11.15
C GLU A 130 -6.92 16.17 12.63
N ARG A 131 -5.91 16.41 13.50
CA ARG A 131 -5.94 16.02 14.91
C ARG A 131 -5.51 17.16 15.82
N PHE A 132 -6.18 17.22 16.99
CA PHE A 132 -5.78 18.10 18.08
C PHE A 132 -4.72 17.45 18.97
N TRP A 133 -3.88 18.30 19.55
CA TRP A 133 -2.83 17.94 20.49
C TRP A 133 -2.86 18.87 21.70
N THR A 134 -2.52 18.36 22.87
CA THR A 134 -2.22 19.21 24.02
C THR A 134 -0.81 19.78 23.87
N GLU A 135 -0.51 20.87 24.57
CA GLU A 135 0.82 21.49 24.52
C GLU A 135 1.94 20.53 24.96
N LYS A 136 1.61 19.58 25.87
CA LYS A 136 2.54 18.57 26.38
C LYS A 136 2.88 17.48 25.36
N ASP A 137 2.01 17.27 24.39
CA ASP A 137 2.20 16.22 23.36
C ASP A 137 3.04 16.72 22.19
N LEU A 138 3.27 18.04 22.08
CA LEU A 138 4.03 18.62 20.98
C LEU A 138 5.53 18.29 21.12
N GLN A 139 6.16 18.02 20.00
CA GLN A 139 7.60 17.86 19.89
C GLN A 139 8.21 19.12 19.27
N GLU A 140 8.92 19.92 20.10
CA GLU A 140 9.49 21.21 19.69
C GLU A 140 8.47 22.16 19.04
N GLY A 141 7.21 22.14 19.52
CA GLY A 141 6.12 22.95 18.98
C GLY A 141 5.49 22.41 17.69
N ASN A 142 5.83 21.20 17.28
CA ASN A 142 5.30 20.52 16.09
C ASN A 142 4.44 19.31 16.46
N CYS A 143 3.66 18.84 15.49
CA CYS A 143 2.85 17.63 15.60
C CYS A 143 3.76 16.39 15.83
N PRO A 144 3.52 15.57 16.85
CA PRO A 144 4.33 14.38 17.12
C PRO A 144 4.24 13.32 16.02
N ASP A 145 3.12 13.25 15.30
CA ASP A 145 2.91 12.24 14.24
C ASP A 145 3.61 12.60 12.93
N CYS A 146 3.55 13.86 12.50
CA CYS A 146 4.06 14.27 11.17
C CYS A 146 5.14 15.34 11.19
N GLN A 147 5.54 15.82 12.39
CA GLN A 147 6.58 16.83 12.62
C GLN A 147 6.33 18.20 11.96
N ARG A 148 5.10 18.49 11.49
CA ARG A 148 4.71 19.76 10.89
C ARG A 148 4.19 20.71 11.96
N LYS A 149 4.24 22.02 11.67
CA LYS A 149 3.71 23.07 12.53
C LYS A 149 2.24 22.86 12.84
N VAL A 150 1.86 23.17 14.08
CA VAL A 150 0.48 23.15 14.57
C VAL A 150 0.01 24.57 14.85
N GLU A 151 -1.30 24.78 14.76
CA GLU A 151 -1.93 26.08 15.02
C GLU A 151 -2.77 26.01 16.31
N LYS A 152 -2.66 27.02 17.16
CA LYS A 152 -3.49 27.11 18.37
C LYS A 152 -4.87 27.63 17.99
N ILE A 153 -5.90 26.82 18.24
CA ILE A 153 -7.27 27.09 17.84
C ILE A 153 -8.16 27.04 19.06
N LYS A 154 -9.10 27.99 19.15
CA LYS A 154 -10.19 28.00 20.13
C LYS A 154 -11.51 28.07 19.37
N GLU A 155 -12.30 27.03 19.49
CA GLU A 155 -13.60 26.94 18.84
C GLU A 155 -14.59 26.11 19.67
N TYR A 156 -15.91 26.32 19.46
CA TYR A 156 -16.93 25.43 20.02
C TYR A 156 -17.11 24.25 19.11
N ASN A 157 -17.13 23.04 19.70
CA ASN A 157 -17.32 21.79 18.99
C ASN A 157 -18.24 20.86 19.78
N TYR A 158 -18.66 19.77 19.13
CA TYR A 158 -19.38 18.69 19.78
C TYR A 158 -18.39 17.56 20.12
N PHE A 159 -18.60 16.96 21.30
CA PHE A 159 -17.75 15.93 21.88
C PHE A 159 -18.56 14.68 22.19
N PHE A 160 -18.01 13.53 21.86
CA PHE A 160 -18.52 12.21 22.27
C PHE A 160 -17.88 11.81 23.59
N ARG A 161 -18.68 11.39 24.58
CA ARG A 161 -18.24 11.00 25.94
C ARG A 161 -17.44 9.70 25.92
N MET A 162 -16.34 9.68 25.19
CA MET A 162 -15.50 8.51 24.97
C MET A 162 -14.86 8.02 26.27
N GLY A 163 -14.45 8.93 27.16
CA GLY A 163 -13.83 8.63 28.45
C GLY A 163 -14.67 7.73 29.35
N LYS A 164 -16.01 7.82 29.25
CA LYS A 164 -16.98 6.97 29.97
C LYS A 164 -16.77 5.48 29.75
N TYR A 165 -16.19 5.09 28.62
CA TYR A 165 -16.06 3.70 28.18
C TYR A 165 -14.67 3.10 28.41
N GLN A 166 -13.74 3.83 29.04
CA GLN A 166 -12.33 3.42 29.21
C GLN A 166 -12.21 2.11 29.99
N ASP A 167 -12.84 2.01 31.17
CA ASP A 167 -12.74 0.82 32.04
C ASP A 167 -13.29 -0.42 31.36
N TRP A 168 -14.45 -0.29 30.70
CA TRP A 168 -15.02 -1.36 29.90
C TRP A 168 -14.07 -1.84 28.79
N LEU A 169 -13.43 -0.91 28.09
CA LEU A 169 -12.53 -1.24 26.98
C LEU A 169 -11.27 -1.96 27.50
N ILE A 170 -10.69 -1.50 28.61
CA ILE A 170 -9.55 -2.15 29.27
C ILE A 170 -9.91 -3.58 29.69
N GLU A 171 -11.08 -3.78 30.27
CA GLU A 171 -11.56 -5.11 30.64
C GLU A 171 -11.75 -6.02 29.42
N LYS A 172 -12.38 -5.53 28.36
CA LYS A 172 -12.55 -6.24 27.07
C LYS A 172 -11.21 -6.70 26.51
N ILE A 173 -10.22 -5.81 26.45
CA ILE A 173 -8.88 -6.11 25.90
C ILE A 173 -8.14 -7.14 26.76
N LYS A 174 -8.29 -7.07 28.10
CA LYS A 174 -7.63 -8.00 29.04
C LYS A 174 -8.28 -9.38 29.05
N SER A 175 -9.62 -9.43 28.97
CA SER A 175 -10.37 -10.70 28.99
C SER A 175 -10.31 -11.47 27.68
N ASP A 176 -10.09 -10.77 26.55
CA ASP A 176 -10.06 -11.39 25.23
C ASP A 176 -8.69 -11.15 24.55
N PRO A 177 -7.74 -12.09 24.67
CA PRO A 177 -6.41 -11.94 24.07
C PRO A 177 -6.41 -11.94 22.55
N HIS A 178 -7.51 -12.33 21.89
CA HIS A 178 -7.66 -12.35 20.44
C HIS A 178 -8.31 -11.08 19.89
N PHE A 179 -8.86 -10.21 20.75
CA PHE A 179 -9.54 -8.98 20.32
C PHE A 179 -8.62 -8.05 19.54
N ILE A 180 -7.34 -7.88 19.95
CA ILE A 180 -6.34 -7.08 19.25
C ILE A 180 -5.10 -7.94 18.96
N LEU A 181 -4.74 -8.08 17.70
CA LEU A 181 -3.59 -8.84 17.23
C LEU A 181 -2.64 -7.97 16.37
N PRO A 182 -1.35 -8.31 16.38
CA PRO A 182 -0.65 -9.23 17.27
C PRO A 182 -0.55 -8.72 18.71
N ALA A 183 -0.08 -9.55 19.65
CA ALA A 183 0.00 -9.22 21.07
C ALA A 183 0.79 -7.93 21.39
N SER A 184 1.81 -7.61 20.59
CA SER A 184 2.55 -6.35 20.71
C SER A 184 1.64 -5.13 20.53
N ARG A 185 0.69 -5.19 19.60
CA ARG A 185 -0.29 -4.13 19.34
C ARG A 185 -1.34 -4.01 20.43
N ARG A 186 -1.76 -5.13 20.99
CA ARG A 186 -2.62 -5.14 22.17
C ARG A 186 -1.96 -4.42 23.35
N ASN A 187 -0.68 -4.71 23.60
CA ASN A 187 0.06 -4.05 24.68
C ASN A 187 0.26 -2.54 24.43
N GLU A 188 0.44 -2.13 23.18
CA GLU A 188 0.50 -0.71 22.78
C GLU A 188 -0.81 0.03 23.14
N VAL A 189 -1.97 -0.58 22.83
CA VAL A 189 -3.28 0.00 23.17
C VAL A 189 -3.49 0.03 24.68
N LEU A 190 -3.12 -1.03 25.42
CA LEU A 190 -3.20 -1.01 26.88
C LEU A 190 -2.32 0.07 27.49
N GLY A 191 -1.09 0.26 26.98
CA GLY A 191 -0.22 1.36 27.41
C GLY A 191 -0.79 2.75 27.11
N PHE A 192 -1.47 2.91 25.97
CA PHE A 192 -2.20 4.15 25.67
C PHE A 192 -3.33 4.43 26.68
N LEU A 193 -4.05 3.39 27.11
CA LEU A 193 -5.17 3.46 28.05
C LEU A 193 -4.74 3.55 29.52
N GLU A 194 -3.45 3.59 29.85
CA GLU A 194 -2.97 3.89 31.22
C GLU A 194 -3.24 5.34 31.62
N LYS A 195 -3.37 6.24 30.64
CA LYS A 195 -3.79 7.63 30.86
C LYS A 195 -5.30 7.75 30.77
N PRO A 196 -5.92 8.72 31.49
CA PRO A 196 -7.33 9.02 31.33
C PRO A 196 -7.67 9.31 29.86
N LEU A 197 -8.70 8.66 29.35
CA LEU A 197 -9.16 8.83 27.98
C LEU A 197 -10.01 10.12 27.91
N GLU A 198 -9.59 11.06 27.09
CA GLU A 198 -10.33 12.29 26.84
C GLU A 198 -11.51 12.03 25.91
N ASP A 199 -12.54 12.87 26.01
CA ASP A 199 -13.70 12.82 25.14
C ASP A 199 -13.33 13.22 23.70
N LEU A 200 -13.91 12.55 22.74
CA LEU A 200 -13.57 12.73 21.33
C LEU A 200 -14.30 13.91 20.72
N CYS A 201 -13.56 14.89 20.21
CA CYS A 201 -14.13 15.97 19.40
C CYS A 201 -14.62 15.44 18.05
N ILE A 202 -15.95 15.46 17.83
CA ILE A 202 -16.62 14.82 16.69
C ILE A 202 -17.15 15.78 15.63
N SER A 203 -16.88 17.07 15.74
CA SER A 203 -17.39 18.06 14.79
C SER A 203 -16.34 19.06 14.32
N ARG A 204 -16.66 19.74 13.22
CA ARG A 204 -15.95 20.93 12.73
C ARG A 204 -16.97 21.96 12.27
N PRO A 205 -16.79 23.28 12.56
CA PRO A 205 -17.64 24.31 12.01
C PRO A 205 -17.59 24.33 10.48
N LYS A 206 -18.74 24.47 9.82
CA LYS A 206 -18.81 24.60 8.34
C LYS A 206 -18.03 25.80 7.79
N SER A 207 -17.89 26.86 8.59
CA SER A 207 -17.06 28.01 8.23
C SER A 207 -15.59 27.65 7.97
N ARG A 208 -15.12 26.58 8.59
CA ARG A 208 -13.75 26.05 8.43
C ARG A 208 -13.70 24.86 7.47
N LEU A 209 -14.65 23.94 7.60
CA LEU A 209 -14.71 22.71 6.81
C LEU A 209 -16.13 22.49 6.30
N PRO A 210 -16.51 23.01 5.12
CA PRO A 210 -17.83 22.76 4.54
C PRO A 210 -18.00 21.37 3.93
N TRP A 211 -16.91 20.59 3.75
CA TRP A 211 -16.92 19.27 3.14
C TRP A 211 -16.93 18.15 4.19
N GLY A 212 -18.10 17.61 4.45
CA GLY A 212 -18.36 16.55 5.44
C GLY A 212 -19.87 16.33 5.60
N ILE A 213 -20.25 15.35 6.41
CA ILE A 213 -21.66 15.06 6.74
C ILE A 213 -22.14 16.06 7.80
N PRO A 214 -23.21 16.86 7.55
CA PRO A 214 -23.75 17.76 8.55
C PRO A 214 -24.25 17.02 9.80
N LEU A 215 -24.10 17.63 10.97
CA LEU A 215 -24.73 17.11 12.19
C LEU A 215 -26.25 17.25 12.07
N PRO A 216 -27.05 16.20 12.36
CA PRO A 216 -28.51 16.26 12.21
C PRO A 216 -29.18 17.20 13.19
N PHE A 217 -28.55 17.53 14.32
CA PHE A 217 -29.06 18.42 15.38
C PHE A 217 -28.44 19.84 15.36
N ASP A 218 -27.41 20.08 14.51
CA ASP A 218 -26.83 21.42 14.31
C ASP A 218 -26.12 21.49 12.93
N GLU A 219 -26.82 22.00 11.93
CA GLU A 219 -26.34 22.07 10.56
C GLU A 219 -25.17 23.02 10.32
N GLU A 220 -24.80 23.86 11.28
CA GLU A 220 -23.62 24.74 11.21
C GLU A 220 -22.30 23.98 11.39
N TYR A 221 -22.39 22.69 11.73
CA TYR A 221 -21.25 21.78 11.91
C TYR A 221 -21.31 20.59 10.98
N VAL A 222 -20.14 20.06 10.64
CA VAL A 222 -19.96 18.77 9.96
C VAL A 222 -19.27 17.79 10.87
N THR A 223 -19.53 16.51 10.62
CA THR A 223 -18.94 15.37 11.33
C THR A 223 -17.43 15.33 11.15
N TYR A 224 -16.70 15.06 12.21
CA TYR A 224 -15.26 14.78 12.17
C TYR A 224 -14.98 13.50 11.37
N VAL A 225 -13.98 13.59 10.49
CA VAL A 225 -13.65 12.54 9.51
C VAL A 225 -13.51 11.14 10.11
N TRP A 226 -12.90 10.98 11.28
CA TRP A 226 -12.76 9.66 11.90
C TRP A 226 -14.06 9.11 12.45
N PHE A 227 -14.95 9.96 13.00
CA PHE A 227 -16.27 9.52 13.43
C PHE A 227 -17.13 9.08 12.25
N ASP A 228 -17.07 9.82 11.16
CA ASP A 228 -17.68 9.49 9.88
C ASP A 228 -17.11 8.17 9.31
N ALA A 229 -15.80 8.14 9.08
CA ALA A 229 -15.14 7.03 8.41
C ALA A 229 -15.35 5.68 9.10
N LEU A 230 -15.30 5.62 10.45
CA LEU A 230 -15.41 4.35 11.19
C LEU A 230 -16.77 3.66 11.03
N ILE A 231 -17.84 4.43 10.78
CA ILE A 231 -19.19 3.90 10.58
C ILE A 231 -19.31 3.11 9.26
N ASN A 232 -18.35 3.24 8.33
CA ASN A 232 -18.35 2.51 7.06
C ASN A 232 -18.53 1.00 7.27
N TYR A 233 -17.91 0.42 8.30
CA TYR A 233 -17.89 -1.02 8.56
C TYR A 233 -19.29 -1.61 8.82
N ILE A 234 -20.23 -0.79 9.24
CA ILE A 234 -21.61 -1.21 9.49
C ILE A 234 -22.60 -0.61 8.53
N SER A 235 -22.33 0.56 7.93
CA SER A 235 -23.27 1.25 7.04
C SER A 235 -23.62 0.46 5.77
N VAL A 236 -22.74 -0.43 5.36
CA VAL A 236 -22.96 -1.35 4.23
C VAL A 236 -24.01 -2.43 4.55
N LEU A 237 -24.28 -2.68 5.82
CA LEU A 237 -25.25 -3.69 6.27
C LEU A 237 -26.67 -3.14 6.44
N GLY A 238 -26.85 -1.81 6.39
CA GLY A 238 -28.15 -1.15 6.46
C GLY A 238 -28.36 -0.26 7.69
N SER A 239 -29.58 -0.19 8.21
CA SER A 239 -29.93 0.49 9.46
C SER A 239 -29.40 -0.26 10.69
N LEU A 240 -29.47 0.33 11.89
CA LEU A 240 -29.06 -0.33 13.13
C LEU A 240 -29.81 -1.67 13.35
N ASP A 241 -31.08 -1.75 12.97
CA ASP A 241 -31.86 -2.99 13.07
C ASP A 241 -31.43 -4.02 12.01
N ASP A 242 -31.15 -3.59 10.78
CA ASP A 242 -30.62 -4.46 9.72
C ASP A 242 -29.25 -5.03 10.13
N ILE A 243 -28.38 -4.23 10.75
CA ILE A 243 -27.07 -4.67 11.24
C ILE A 243 -27.23 -5.80 12.26
N ARG A 244 -28.11 -5.61 13.26
CA ARG A 244 -28.40 -6.64 14.28
C ARG A 244 -28.96 -7.93 13.68
N ALA A 245 -29.74 -7.83 12.62
CA ALA A 245 -30.38 -8.95 11.94
C ALA A 245 -29.51 -9.62 10.88
N SER A 246 -28.44 -8.96 10.40
CA SER A 246 -27.64 -9.37 9.23
C SER A 246 -26.95 -10.73 9.38
N GLY A 247 -26.59 -11.09 10.61
CA GLY A 247 -25.74 -12.25 10.91
C GLY A 247 -24.29 -12.10 10.42
N TYR A 248 -23.90 -10.91 9.92
CA TYR A 248 -22.52 -10.57 9.56
C TYR A 248 -21.83 -9.74 10.64
N TRP A 249 -22.59 -8.99 11.45
CA TRP A 249 -22.01 -8.23 12.54
C TRP A 249 -22.11 -9.01 13.87
N PRO A 250 -21.06 -9.01 14.73
CA PRO A 250 -19.76 -8.36 14.55
C PRO A 250 -18.92 -8.98 13.45
N SER A 251 -18.06 -8.16 12.81
CA SER A 251 -17.11 -8.67 11.83
C SER A 251 -16.08 -9.59 12.47
N ASP A 252 -15.64 -10.63 11.73
CA ASP A 252 -14.61 -11.57 12.21
C ASP A 252 -13.24 -10.86 12.28
N HIS A 253 -12.89 -10.08 11.25
CA HIS A 253 -11.62 -9.35 11.22
C HIS A 253 -11.76 -7.94 10.66
N ASN A 254 -11.30 -6.95 11.42
CA ASN A 254 -10.96 -5.63 10.89
C ASN A 254 -9.44 -5.55 10.71
N MET A 255 -8.96 -5.64 9.46
CA MET A 255 -7.55 -5.51 9.14
C MET A 255 -7.18 -4.04 9.00
N VAL A 256 -6.17 -3.56 9.74
CA VAL A 256 -5.76 -2.15 9.75
C VAL A 256 -4.25 -2.00 9.74
N GLY A 257 -3.76 -0.86 9.27
CA GLY A 257 -2.36 -0.46 9.47
C GLY A 257 -2.11 -0.07 10.94
N LYS A 258 -0.91 -0.30 11.43
CA LYS A 258 -0.54 0.04 12.82
C LYS A 258 -0.72 1.52 13.17
N ASP A 259 -0.66 2.40 12.18
CA ASP A 259 -0.81 3.85 12.32
C ASP A 259 -2.24 4.30 12.66
N ILE A 260 -3.24 3.47 12.36
CA ILE A 260 -4.65 3.74 12.66
C ILE A 260 -5.21 2.79 13.73
N LEU A 261 -4.33 2.06 14.44
CA LEU A 261 -4.73 1.10 15.47
C LEU A 261 -5.53 1.75 16.60
N THR A 262 -5.03 2.85 17.16
CA THR A 262 -5.72 3.55 18.26
C THR A 262 -7.13 3.99 17.86
N THR A 263 -7.29 4.50 16.64
CA THR A 263 -8.59 4.91 16.11
C THR A 263 -9.58 3.74 16.03
N HIS A 264 -9.12 2.56 15.62
CA HIS A 264 -9.98 1.37 15.53
C HIS A 264 -10.19 0.67 16.86
N ALA A 265 -9.13 0.54 17.67
CA ALA A 265 -9.23 -0.16 18.93
C ALA A 265 -9.93 0.66 20.02
N VAL A 266 -9.76 1.99 20.01
CA VAL A 266 -10.32 2.88 21.04
C VAL A 266 -11.58 3.59 20.54
N TYR A 267 -11.47 4.46 19.51
CA TYR A 267 -12.60 5.26 19.07
C TYR A 267 -13.74 4.38 18.56
N TRP A 268 -13.45 3.48 17.63
CA TRP A 268 -14.45 2.60 17.04
C TRP A 268 -15.13 1.71 18.07
N SER A 269 -14.34 1.05 18.94
CA SER A 269 -14.91 0.16 19.97
C SER A 269 -15.80 0.89 20.96
N THR A 270 -15.44 2.12 21.38
CA THR A 270 -16.25 2.92 22.30
C THR A 270 -17.51 3.46 21.61
N MET A 271 -17.43 3.86 20.34
CA MET A 271 -18.60 4.26 19.54
C MET A 271 -19.61 3.13 19.43
N LEU A 272 -19.15 1.90 19.11
CA LEU A 272 -20.00 0.73 19.03
C LEU A 272 -20.66 0.42 20.37
N LYS A 273 -19.91 0.49 21.47
CA LYS A 273 -20.45 0.30 22.82
C LYS A 273 -21.55 1.29 23.14
N ALA A 274 -21.39 2.55 22.76
CA ALA A 274 -22.37 3.60 23.00
C ALA A 274 -23.70 3.40 22.23
N ILE A 275 -23.65 2.76 21.06
CA ILE A 275 -24.83 2.39 20.26
C ILE A 275 -25.29 0.95 20.51
N GLU A 276 -24.77 0.31 21.56
CA GLU A 276 -25.15 -1.06 21.98
C GLU A 276 -24.91 -2.12 20.90
N LEU A 277 -23.81 -1.98 20.17
CA LEU A 277 -23.29 -3.01 19.26
C LEU A 277 -21.98 -3.59 19.82
N GLU A 278 -21.78 -4.87 19.58
CA GLU A 278 -20.51 -5.52 19.91
C GLU A 278 -19.38 -5.00 19.01
N PRO A 279 -18.15 -4.84 19.53
CA PRO A 279 -17.00 -4.52 18.69
C PRO A 279 -16.66 -5.72 17.77
N PRO A 280 -15.82 -5.51 16.74
CA PRO A 280 -15.28 -6.59 15.91
C PRO A 280 -14.73 -7.73 16.76
N THR A 281 -14.86 -8.96 16.29
CA THR A 281 -14.26 -10.13 16.97
C THR A 281 -12.75 -9.97 17.06
N ASN A 282 -12.14 -9.43 16.01
CA ASN A 282 -10.69 -9.21 15.97
C ASN A 282 -10.34 -7.92 15.21
N ILE A 283 -9.42 -7.14 15.77
CA ILE A 283 -8.72 -6.04 15.11
C ILE A 283 -7.27 -6.45 14.89
N PHE A 284 -6.89 -6.70 13.64
CA PHE A 284 -5.53 -7.08 13.29
C PHE A 284 -4.75 -5.89 12.73
N ALA A 285 -3.72 -5.45 13.46
CA ALA A 285 -2.89 -4.33 13.03
C ALA A 285 -1.56 -4.81 12.43
N HIS A 286 -1.43 -4.66 11.11
CA HIS A 286 -0.20 -5.02 10.42
C HIS A 286 0.83 -3.86 10.39
N GLY A 287 2.10 -4.23 10.12
CA GLY A 287 3.20 -3.27 9.96
C GLY A 287 3.21 -2.56 8.61
N TRP A 288 4.18 -1.69 8.43
CA TRP A 288 4.38 -0.94 7.19
C TRP A 288 5.36 -1.63 6.24
N TRP A 289 5.22 -1.32 4.96
CA TRP A 289 6.29 -1.47 4.00
C TRP A 289 7.10 -0.17 3.92
N THR A 290 8.39 -0.28 4.15
CA THR A 290 9.39 0.80 3.99
C THR A 290 10.18 0.59 2.70
N VAL A 291 10.94 1.58 2.30
CA VAL A 291 11.93 1.49 1.22
C VAL A 291 13.23 2.06 1.75
N ASN A 292 14.29 1.25 1.77
CA ASN A 292 15.57 1.58 2.40
C ASN A 292 15.42 2.03 3.88
N GLY A 293 14.55 1.34 4.63
CA GLY A 293 14.25 1.63 6.03
C GLY A 293 13.45 2.90 6.28
N GLN A 294 13.00 3.60 5.23
CA GLN A 294 12.23 4.85 5.34
C GLN A 294 10.77 4.63 4.96
N LYS A 295 9.84 5.31 5.66
CA LYS A 295 8.42 5.31 5.31
C LYS A 295 8.25 5.89 3.89
N MET A 296 7.41 5.24 3.09
CA MET A 296 7.10 5.74 1.76
C MET A 296 6.39 7.09 1.82
N SER A 297 6.89 8.05 1.06
CA SER A 297 6.25 9.35 0.90
C SER A 297 6.58 9.96 -0.48
N LYS A 298 5.70 10.82 -0.99
CA LYS A 298 5.94 11.54 -2.25
C LYS A 298 7.16 12.44 -2.17
N SER A 299 7.35 13.12 -1.03
CA SER A 299 8.48 14.02 -0.81
C SER A 299 9.84 13.31 -0.87
N LEU A 300 9.87 12.02 -0.55
CA LEU A 300 11.06 11.17 -0.65
C LEU A 300 11.19 10.45 -1.99
N HIS A 301 10.20 10.59 -2.88
CA HIS A 301 10.15 9.91 -4.20
C HIS A 301 10.37 8.39 -4.11
N ASN A 302 10.01 7.77 -2.98
CA ASN A 302 10.20 6.35 -2.70
C ASN A 302 8.89 5.54 -2.70
N VAL A 303 7.82 6.08 -3.26
CA VAL A 303 6.53 5.39 -3.35
C VAL A 303 6.58 4.27 -4.38
N VAL A 304 6.27 3.05 -3.94
CA VAL A 304 6.17 1.88 -4.81
C VAL A 304 4.75 1.74 -5.33
N GLU A 305 4.60 1.80 -6.65
CA GLU A 305 3.29 1.76 -7.32
C GLU A 305 2.89 0.31 -7.67
N PRO A 306 1.77 -0.21 -7.10
CA PRO A 306 1.33 -1.58 -7.36
C PRO A 306 1.01 -1.84 -8.84
N ASN A 307 0.50 -0.83 -9.56
CA ASN A 307 0.20 -0.95 -11.00
C ASN A 307 1.44 -1.27 -11.82
N GLN A 308 2.54 -0.54 -11.58
CA GLN A 308 3.81 -0.75 -12.29
C GLN A 308 4.39 -2.13 -11.98
N LEU A 309 4.35 -2.55 -10.70
CA LEU A 309 4.80 -3.87 -10.33
C LEU A 309 3.96 -4.98 -10.99
N ALA A 310 2.62 -4.81 -11.03
CA ALA A 310 1.72 -5.78 -11.64
C ALA A 310 1.96 -5.95 -13.15
N ASP A 311 2.26 -4.86 -13.85
CA ASP A 311 2.58 -4.89 -15.28
C ASP A 311 3.95 -5.55 -15.54
N GLN A 312 4.92 -5.31 -14.66
CA GLN A 312 6.29 -5.80 -14.83
C GLN A 312 6.47 -7.27 -14.44
N PHE A 313 5.87 -7.69 -13.33
CA PHE A 313 6.13 -9.00 -12.73
C PHE A 313 4.92 -9.94 -12.75
N GLY A 314 3.73 -9.41 -13.00
CA GLY A 314 2.48 -10.14 -12.87
C GLY A 314 1.87 -10.07 -11.46
N VAL A 315 0.55 -10.10 -11.41
CA VAL A 315 -0.25 -9.90 -10.19
C VAL A 315 0.05 -10.95 -9.12
N ASP A 316 0.04 -12.23 -9.49
CA ASP A 316 0.23 -13.33 -8.55
C ASP A 316 1.63 -13.34 -7.91
N VAL A 317 2.64 -12.87 -8.63
CA VAL A 317 4.01 -12.71 -8.10
C VAL A 317 4.04 -11.67 -6.99
N ILE A 318 3.33 -10.54 -7.16
CA ILE A 318 3.25 -9.48 -6.16
C ILE A 318 2.48 -9.96 -4.93
N ARG A 319 1.33 -10.61 -5.14
CA ARG A 319 0.51 -11.19 -4.07
C ARG A 319 1.33 -12.17 -3.23
N TYR A 320 2.05 -13.07 -3.89
CA TYR A 320 2.98 -14.00 -3.25
C TYR A 320 4.08 -13.27 -2.47
N PHE A 321 4.80 -12.36 -3.12
CA PHE A 321 5.93 -11.66 -2.53
C PHE A 321 5.54 -10.90 -1.26
N LEU A 322 4.48 -10.11 -1.31
CA LEU A 322 4.04 -9.28 -0.19
C LEU A 322 3.68 -10.10 1.05
N LEU A 323 3.10 -11.28 0.88
CA LEU A 323 2.69 -12.13 2.00
C LEU A 323 3.74 -13.19 2.40
N ARG A 324 4.79 -13.37 1.56
CA ARG A 324 5.88 -14.33 1.83
C ARG A 324 7.08 -13.69 2.52
N GLU A 325 7.41 -12.46 2.16
CA GLU A 325 8.69 -11.85 2.53
C GLU A 325 8.75 -11.48 4.02
N VAL A 326 7.65 -10.97 4.58
CA VAL A 326 7.61 -10.44 5.96
C VAL A 326 6.48 -11.11 6.75
N PRO A 327 6.68 -11.44 8.04
CA PRO A 327 5.59 -11.85 8.91
C PRO A 327 4.49 -10.78 8.98
N PHE A 328 3.24 -11.19 8.71
CA PHE A 328 2.10 -10.28 8.78
C PHE A 328 1.95 -9.75 10.22
N GLY A 329 2.01 -8.43 10.40
CA GLY A 329 2.09 -7.79 11.72
C GLY A 329 3.39 -7.03 11.98
N LEU A 330 4.48 -7.37 11.30
CA LEU A 330 5.77 -6.68 11.38
C LEU A 330 5.99 -5.73 10.21
N ASP A 331 6.90 -4.77 10.38
CA ASP A 331 7.37 -3.90 9.30
C ASP A 331 8.26 -4.68 8.34
N GLY A 332 8.13 -4.38 7.04
CA GLY A 332 8.95 -4.94 5.98
C GLY A 332 9.67 -3.86 5.17
N ASP A 333 10.84 -4.19 4.66
CA ASP A 333 11.55 -3.32 3.73
C ASP A 333 11.43 -3.84 2.30
N PHE A 334 10.87 -3.04 1.40
CA PHE A 334 10.63 -3.44 0.03
C PHE A 334 11.91 -3.37 -0.80
N SER A 335 12.18 -4.44 -1.53
CA SER A 335 13.29 -4.52 -2.47
C SER A 335 12.87 -5.19 -3.77
N HIS A 336 13.05 -4.51 -4.90
CA HIS A 336 12.85 -5.08 -6.23
C HIS A 336 13.77 -6.30 -6.45
N LYS A 337 14.99 -6.26 -5.92
CA LYS A 337 15.94 -7.37 -5.98
C LYS A 337 15.42 -8.60 -5.24
N ALA A 338 14.84 -8.42 -4.04
CA ALA A 338 14.22 -9.51 -3.28
C ALA A 338 13.02 -10.10 -4.03
N LEU A 339 12.18 -9.26 -4.65
CA LEU A 339 11.05 -9.70 -5.47
C LEU A 339 11.52 -10.57 -6.65
N ILE A 340 12.52 -10.13 -7.42
CA ILE A 340 13.09 -10.91 -8.52
C ILE A 340 13.70 -12.22 -7.99
N GLY A 341 14.37 -12.18 -6.84
CA GLY A 341 14.91 -13.37 -6.18
C GLY A 341 13.83 -14.39 -5.87
N ARG A 342 12.72 -13.98 -5.25
CA ARG A 342 11.56 -14.84 -4.94
C ARG A 342 10.90 -15.40 -6.21
N LEU A 343 10.70 -14.55 -7.23
CA LEU A 343 10.16 -14.98 -8.51
C LEU A 343 11.02 -16.11 -9.11
N ASN A 344 12.33 -15.93 -9.13
CA ASN A 344 13.23 -16.90 -9.75
C ASN A 344 13.37 -18.18 -8.91
N SER A 345 13.63 -18.05 -7.59
CA SER A 345 13.89 -19.20 -6.72
C SER A 345 12.62 -20.00 -6.42
N ASP A 346 11.62 -19.31 -5.87
CA ASP A 346 10.46 -19.99 -5.31
C ASP A 346 9.43 -20.33 -6.40
N LEU A 347 9.12 -19.37 -7.28
CA LEU A 347 8.04 -19.54 -8.25
C LEU A 347 8.51 -20.22 -9.54
N ALA A 348 9.54 -19.70 -10.21
CA ALA A 348 9.97 -20.24 -11.51
C ALA A 348 10.73 -21.57 -11.37
N ASN A 349 11.78 -21.60 -10.54
CA ASN A 349 12.66 -22.76 -10.44
C ASN A 349 12.12 -23.89 -9.55
N ASN A 350 11.17 -23.60 -8.64
CA ASN A 350 10.62 -24.62 -7.76
C ASN A 350 9.21 -25.04 -8.23
N LEU A 351 8.15 -24.27 -7.92
CA LEU A 351 6.77 -24.62 -8.25
C LEU A 351 6.54 -24.74 -9.78
N GLY A 352 7.01 -23.76 -10.54
CA GLY A 352 6.88 -23.72 -12.00
C GLY A 352 7.60 -24.89 -12.69
N ASN A 353 8.80 -25.21 -12.22
CA ASN A 353 9.56 -26.35 -12.71
C ASN A 353 8.87 -27.68 -12.34
N LEU A 354 8.36 -27.82 -11.10
CA LEU A 354 7.63 -29.01 -10.67
C LEU A 354 6.44 -29.30 -11.59
N LEU A 355 5.60 -28.31 -11.88
CA LEU A 355 4.47 -28.47 -12.79
C LEU A 355 4.92 -28.83 -14.20
N ASN A 356 5.87 -28.08 -14.76
CA ASN A 356 6.33 -28.25 -16.13
C ASN A 356 6.93 -29.65 -16.35
N ARG A 357 7.82 -30.12 -15.46
CA ARG A 357 8.41 -31.45 -15.55
C ARG A 357 7.38 -32.56 -15.37
N SER A 358 6.41 -32.41 -14.46
CA SER A 358 5.38 -33.42 -14.23
C SER A 358 4.46 -33.59 -15.46
N VAL A 359 3.95 -32.48 -16.02
CA VAL A 359 3.08 -32.50 -17.21
C VAL A 359 3.84 -33.05 -18.43
N ASN A 360 5.09 -32.66 -18.61
CA ASN A 360 5.91 -33.20 -19.72
C ASN A 360 6.21 -34.70 -19.56
N MET A 361 6.45 -35.20 -18.36
CA MET A 361 6.60 -36.62 -18.10
C MET A 361 5.28 -37.40 -18.32
N MET A 362 4.13 -36.84 -17.90
CA MET A 362 2.80 -37.40 -18.24
C MET A 362 2.62 -37.53 -19.75
N LYS A 363 2.95 -36.48 -20.50
CA LYS A 363 2.87 -36.52 -21.97
C LYS A 363 3.79 -37.58 -22.55
N LYS A 364 5.03 -37.69 -22.06
CA LYS A 364 6.05 -38.60 -22.56
C LYS A 364 5.71 -40.07 -22.29
N TYR A 365 5.26 -40.40 -21.09
CA TYR A 365 5.11 -41.79 -20.63
C TYR A 365 3.68 -42.32 -20.73
N PHE A 366 2.68 -41.43 -20.69
CA PHE A 366 1.25 -41.76 -20.64
C PHE A 366 0.38 -41.01 -21.66
N ASN A 367 1.00 -40.46 -22.73
CA ASN A 367 0.28 -39.65 -23.74
C ASN A 367 -0.56 -38.49 -23.15
N GLY A 368 -0.13 -37.96 -22.00
CA GLY A 368 -0.83 -36.92 -21.31
C GLY A 368 -1.98 -37.39 -20.40
N THR A 369 -2.22 -38.65 -20.25
CA THR A 369 -3.28 -39.20 -19.39
C THR A 369 -2.74 -39.41 -17.98
N ILE A 370 -3.50 -38.99 -16.95
CA ILE A 370 -3.20 -39.28 -15.55
C ILE A 370 -3.39 -40.79 -15.31
N PRO A 371 -2.30 -41.53 -14.97
CA PRO A 371 -2.41 -42.98 -14.80
C PRO A 371 -3.13 -43.37 -13.50
N GLU A 372 -3.65 -44.59 -13.47
CA GLU A 372 -4.16 -45.21 -12.25
C GLU A 372 -2.99 -45.68 -11.38
N PRO A 373 -2.93 -45.34 -10.08
CA PRO A 373 -1.88 -45.80 -9.17
C PRO A 373 -2.07 -47.29 -8.85
N LEU A 374 -1.03 -48.10 -8.97
CA LEU A 374 -1.11 -49.54 -8.77
C LEU A 374 -0.32 -50.04 -7.57
N THR A 375 0.90 -49.59 -7.38
CA THR A 375 1.82 -50.09 -6.35
C THR A 375 2.20 -48.98 -5.39
N THR A 376 2.31 -49.27 -4.09
CA THR A 376 2.68 -48.26 -3.06
C THR A 376 4.06 -48.62 -2.51
N GLY A 377 4.94 -47.61 -2.44
CA GLY A 377 6.25 -47.67 -1.80
C GLY A 377 6.35 -46.77 -0.59
N GLU A 378 7.47 -46.81 0.12
CA GLU A 378 7.70 -46.02 1.32
C GLU A 378 7.69 -44.51 1.03
N GLU A 379 8.23 -44.09 -0.12
CA GLU A 379 8.26 -42.69 -0.55
C GLU A 379 6.85 -42.14 -0.78
N ASP A 380 5.90 -42.96 -1.23
CA ASP A 380 4.51 -42.57 -1.42
C ASP A 380 3.82 -42.29 -0.09
N ILE A 381 4.08 -43.18 0.88
CA ILE A 381 3.53 -43.03 2.24
C ILE A 381 4.07 -41.75 2.88
N ALA A 382 5.36 -41.50 2.75
CA ALA A 382 6.01 -40.29 3.27
C ALA A 382 5.45 -39.01 2.61
N LEU A 383 5.25 -38.99 1.29
CA LEU A 383 4.68 -37.86 0.57
C LEU A 383 3.23 -37.57 1.00
N LYS A 384 2.39 -38.62 1.09
CA LYS A 384 0.99 -38.49 1.54
C LYS A 384 0.90 -37.97 2.97
N LYS A 385 1.75 -38.48 3.87
CA LYS A 385 1.83 -38.00 5.25
C LYS A 385 2.23 -36.53 5.32
N LYS A 386 3.27 -36.13 4.55
CA LYS A 386 3.70 -34.72 4.50
C LYS A 386 2.59 -33.80 3.96
N ALA A 387 1.86 -34.22 2.94
CA ALA A 387 0.74 -33.43 2.41
C ALA A 387 -0.34 -33.22 3.48
N GLN A 388 -0.72 -34.26 4.22
CA GLN A 388 -1.71 -34.15 5.30
C GLN A 388 -1.22 -33.22 6.43
N GLU A 389 0.03 -33.36 6.86
CA GLU A 389 0.65 -32.47 7.85
C GLU A 389 0.58 -31.00 7.41
N VAL A 390 0.91 -30.73 6.15
CA VAL A 390 0.87 -29.36 5.60
C VAL A 390 -0.57 -28.82 5.55
N ILE A 391 -1.54 -29.61 5.12
CA ILE A 391 -2.95 -29.21 5.06
C ILE A 391 -3.45 -28.83 6.47
N ASP A 392 -3.16 -29.65 7.48
CA ASP A 392 -3.61 -29.44 8.86
C ASP A 392 -2.95 -28.18 9.47
N GLU A 393 -1.65 -27.98 9.23
CA GLU A 393 -0.93 -26.80 9.70
C GLU A 393 -1.41 -25.51 8.98
N VAL A 394 -1.66 -25.57 7.69
CA VAL A 394 -2.17 -24.43 6.91
C VAL A 394 -3.52 -23.95 7.48
N ARG A 395 -4.44 -24.88 7.79
CA ARG A 395 -5.74 -24.52 8.40
C ARG A 395 -5.56 -23.75 9.72
N LYS A 396 -4.70 -24.23 10.62
CA LYS A 396 -4.43 -23.56 11.90
C LYS A 396 -3.80 -22.17 11.70
N LEU A 397 -2.83 -22.06 10.80
CA LEU A 397 -2.12 -20.82 10.55
C LEU A 397 -2.99 -19.72 9.89
N TYR A 398 -4.08 -20.10 9.21
CA TYR A 398 -5.06 -19.11 8.70
C TYR A 398 -5.84 -18.45 9.83
N ASP A 399 -6.15 -19.15 10.91
CA ASP A 399 -6.84 -18.56 12.08
C ASP A 399 -5.94 -17.52 12.80
N GLU A 400 -4.61 -17.65 12.64
CA GLU A 400 -3.61 -16.69 13.14
C GLU A 400 -3.29 -15.57 12.12
N LEU A 401 -3.81 -15.61 10.90
CA LEU A 401 -3.44 -14.76 9.78
C LEU A 401 -1.92 -14.76 9.49
N ALA A 402 -1.26 -15.90 9.76
CA ALA A 402 0.19 -16.06 9.66
C ALA A 402 0.64 -16.40 8.23
N PHE A 403 0.29 -15.54 7.25
CA PHE A 403 0.43 -15.80 5.80
C PHE A 403 1.82 -16.24 5.37
N ASN A 404 2.88 -15.65 5.89
CA ASN A 404 4.24 -16.03 5.56
C ASN A 404 4.58 -17.47 6.01
N LYS A 405 4.08 -17.88 7.18
CA LYS A 405 4.24 -19.25 7.69
C LYS A 405 3.42 -20.23 6.86
N ILE A 406 2.20 -19.85 6.46
CA ILE A 406 1.36 -20.65 5.56
C ILE A 406 2.13 -20.95 4.28
N LEU A 407 2.68 -19.93 3.61
CA LEU A 407 3.46 -20.10 2.40
C LEU A 407 4.73 -20.94 2.64
N GLN A 408 5.41 -20.77 3.78
CA GLN A 408 6.54 -21.62 4.14
C GLN A 408 6.13 -23.11 4.23
N LYS A 409 5.01 -23.40 4.89
CA LYS A 409 4.49 -24.77 5.02
C LYS A 409 4.10 -25.37 3.67
N ILE A 410 3.45 -24.60 2.81
CA ILE A 410 3.11 -25.05 1.46
C ILE A 410 4.38 -25.35 0.65
N TRP A 411 5.45 -24.55 0.80
CA TRP A 411 6.73 -24.80 0.13
C TRP A 411 7.42 -26.08 0.63
N GLU A 412 7.21 -26.49 1.88
CA GLU A 412 7.69 -27.82 2.34
C GLU A 412 7.09 -28.95 1.48
N LEU A 413 5.81 -28.84 1.07
CA LEU A 413 5.19 -29.84 0.19
C LEU A 413 5.72 -29.74 -1.24
N VAL A 414 5.97 -28.52 -1.77
CA VAL A 414 6.60 -28.32 -3.09
C VAL A 414 7.97 -29.00 -3.13
N ASP A 415 8.81 -28.74 -2.12
CA ASP A 415 10.16 -29.32 -2.01
C ASP A 415 10.11 -30.84 -1.84
N THR A 416 9.22 -31.35 -1.00
CA THR A 416 9.03 -32.79 -0.80
C THR A 416 8.60 -33.49 -2.09
N THR A 417 7.72 -32.84 -2.87
CA THR A 417 7.26 -33.41 -4.16
C THR A 417 8.36 -33.41 -5.20
N ASN A 418 9.20 -32.37 -5.27
CA ASN A 418 10.38 -32.36 -6.14
C ASN A 418 11.37 -33.47 -5.75
N GLN A 419 11.67 -33.58 -4.44
CA GLN A 419 12.56 -34.65 -3.92
C GLN A 419 11.99 -36.06 -4.18
N TYR A 420 10.69 -36.23 -4.08
CA TYR A 420 10.00 -37.47 -4.38
C TYR A 420 10.20 -37.89 -5.84
N ILE A 421 10.03 -36.97 -6.80
CA ILE A 421 10.29 -37.25 -8.21
C ILE A 421 11.77 -37.61 -8.44
N ASP A 422 12.70 -36.91 -7.76
CA ASP A 422 14.14 -37.20 -7.95
C ASP A 422 14.53 -38.55 -7.34
N LYS A 423 14.04 -38.91 -6.16
CA LYS A 423 14.32 -40.20 -5.49
C LYS A 423 13.72 -41.38 -6.23
N THR A 424 12.49 -41.24 -6.70
CA THR A 424 11.82 -42.34 -7.41
C THR A 424 12.31 -42.53 -8.86
N GLY A 425 12.93 -41.50 -9.45
CA GLY A 425 13.59 -41.56 -10.75
C GLY A 425 12.70 -42.03 -11.90
N PRO A 426 11.59 -41.35 -12.27
CA PRO A 426 10.63 -41.77 -13.29
C PRO A 426 11.28 -42.17 -14.62
N TRP A 427 12.37 -41.52 -14.98
CA TRP A 427 13.16 -41.81 -16.19
C TRP A 427 13.88 -43.15 -16.15
N ASN A 428 14.15 -43.70 -14.97
CA ASN A 428 14.70 -45.03 -14.79
C ASN A 428 13.60 -46.09 -14.76
N LEU A 429 12.52 -45.84 -14.05
CA LEU A 429 11.34 -46.71 -13.97
C LEU A 429 10.74 -46.98 -15.36
N ALA A 430 10.77 -46.01 -16.25
CA ALA A 430 10.26 -46.17 -17.62
C ALA A 430 11.03 -47.18 -18.48
N LYS A 431 12.22 -47.68 -18.06
CA LYS A 431 13.09 -48.58 -18.84
C LYS A 431 12.74 -50.05 -18.71
N THR A 432 12.00 -50.44 -17.66
CA THR A 432 11.67 -51.86 -17.39
C THR A 432 10.16 -52.02 -17.24
N ASP A 433 9.62 -53.22 -17.50
CA ASP A 433 8.18 -53.45 -17.41
C ASP A 433 7.67 -53.38 -15.96
N GLU A 434 8.41 -53.92 -15.01
CA GLU A 434 8.12 -53.77 -13.57
C GLU A 434 8.16 -52.30 -13.14
N GLY A 435 9.13 -51.54 -13.64
CA GLY A 435 9.25 -50.12 -13.37
C GLY A 435 8.07 -49.31 -13.92
N LYS A 436 7.48 -49.70 -15.04
CA LYS A 436 6.33 -49.01 -15.64
C LYS A 436 5.10 -49.05 -14.71
N GLU A 437 4.86 -50.12 -13.97
CA GLU A 437 3.78 -50.19 -12.98
C GLU A 437 4.01 -49.23 -11.82
N ARG A 438 5.23 -49.23 -11.30
CA ARG A 438 5.65 -48.28 -10.27
C ARG A 438 5.56 -46.82 -10.76
N LEU A 439 5.92 -46.56 -12.01
CA LEU A 439 5.89 -45.28 -12.67
C LEU A 439 4.46 -44.68 -12.66
N LYS A 440 3.41 -45.50 -12.84
CA LYS A 440 2.02 -45.04 -12.79
C LYS A 440 1.70 -44.36 -11.43
N THR A 441 2.06 -45.02 -10.32
CA THR A 441 1.85 -44.49 -8.97
C THR A 441 2.67 -43.22 -8.74
N VAL A 442 3.94 -43.21 -9.16
CA VAL A 442 4.82 -42.05 -8.99
C VAL A 442 4.26 -40.84 -9.70
N MET A 443 3.81 -41.01 -10.94
CA MET A 443 3.28 -39.89 -11.73
C MET A 443 1.90 -39.42 -11.24
N TYR A 444 1.04 -40.37 -10.80
CA TYR A 444 -0.22 -40.02 -10.16
C TYR A 444 0.01 -39.18 -8.90
N ASN A 445 0.92 -39.61 -8.03
CA ASN A 445 1.21 -38.93 -6.77
C ASN A 445 1.81 -37.53 -7.00
N ALA A 446 2.65 -37.34 -8.01
CA ALA A 446 3.16 -36.02 -8.39
C ALA A 446 2.04 -35.10 -8.88
N ALA A 447 1.09 -35.61 -9.67
CA ALA A 447 -0.06 -34.85 -10.14
C ALA A 447 -1.04 -34.51 -9.01
N GLU A 448 -1.31 -35.46 -8.11
CA GLU A 448 -2.18 -35.21 -6.95
C GLU A 448 -1.58 -34.19 -5.98
N SER A 449 -0.27 -34.24 -5.73
CA SER A 449 0.43 -33.19 -4.97
C SER A 449 0.25 -31.81 -5.60
N LEU A 450 0.37 -31.71 -6.94
CA LEU A 450 0.14 -30.45 -7.66
C LEU A 450 -1.31 -29.97 -7.54
N ARG A 451 -2.31 -30.87 -7.56
CA ARG A 451 -3.71 -30.52 -7.31
C ARG A 451 -3.87 -29.94 -5.91
N ILE A 452 -3.33 -30.60 -4.89
CA ILE A 452 -3.37 -30.13 -3.49
C ILE A 452 -2.69 -28.76 -3.38
N LEU A 453 -1.50 -28.59 -3.94
CA LEU A 453 -0.77 -27.33 -3.99
C LEU A 453 -1.58 -26.23 -4.69
N GLY A 454 -2.27 -26.56 -5.79
CA GLY A 454 -3.15 -25.63 -6.48
C GLY A 454 -4.26 -25.08 -5.58
N VAL A 455 -4.94 -25.95 -4.82
CA VAL A 455 -5.99 -25.51 -3.87
C VAL A 455 -5.43 -24.68 -2.73
N LEU A 456 -4.32 -25.11 -2.11
CA LEU A 456 -3.69 -24.39 -0.98
C LEU A 456 -3.13 -23.02 -1.39
N LEU A 457 -2.61 -22.89 -2.61
CA LEU A 457 -2.04 -21.64 -3.13
C LEU A 457 -3.07 -20.72 -3.77
N PHE A 458 -4.25 -21.20 -4.09
CA PHE A 458 -5.29 -20.41 -4.77
C PHE A 458 -5.62 -19.09 -4.08
N PRO A 459 -5.74 -18.99 -2.75
CA PRO A 459 -5.97 -17.70 -2.10
C PRO A 459 -4.87 -16.67 -2.40
N PHE A 460 -3.62 -17.11 -2.53
CA PHE A 460 -2.45 -16.24 -2.76
C PHE A 460 -2.26 -15.91 -4.24
N MET A 461 -2.37 -16.91 -5.13
CA MET A 461 -2.04 -16.80 -6.56
C MET A 461 -3.16 -17.36 -7.45
N PRO A 462 -4.34 -16.73 -7.45
CA PRO A 462 -5.55 -17.33 -8.04
C PRO A 462 -5.38 -17.65 -9.53
N LYS A 463 -4.84 -16.76 -10.36
CA LYS A 463 -4.68 -16.98 -11.81
C LYS A 463 -3.66 -18.07 -12.13
N SER A 464 -2.57 -18.12 -11.40
CA SER A 464 -1.54 -19.16 -11.57
C SER A 464 -2.06 -20.53 -11.17
N CYS A 465 -2.85 -20.61 -10.11
CA CYS A 465 -3.48 -21.86 -9.67
C CYS A 465 -4.58 -22.33 -10.62
N GLU A 466 -5.37 -21.43 -11.19
CA GLU A 466 -6.30 -21.77 -12.28
C GLU A 466 -5.55 -22.38 -13.48
N SER A 467 -4.45 -21.76 -13.90
CA SER A 467 -3.63 -22.28 -14.99
C SER A 467 -2.98 -23.64 -14.64
N LEU A 468 -2.55 -23.83 -13.39
CA LEU A 468 -2.03 -25.11 -12.90
C LEU A 468 -3.10 -26.21 -13.00
N MET A 469 -4.32 -25.95 -12.52
CA MET A 469 -5.43 -26.91 -12.59
C MET A 469 -5.83 -27.23 -14.02
N GLN A 470 -5.90 -26.23 -14.90
CA GLN A 470 -6.15 -26.43 -16.33
C GLN A 470 -5.08 -27.34 -16.97
N GLN A 471 -3.79 -27.15 -16.65
CA GLN A 471 -2.72 -27.99 -17.17
C GLN A 471 -2.80 -29.44 -16.67
N LEU A 472 -3.31 -29.66 -15.46
CA LEU A 472 -3.62 -31.00 -14.93
C LEU A 472 -4.88 -31.61 -15.55
N GLY A 473 -5.67 -30.85 -16.33
CA GLY A 473 -6.92 -31.29 -16.90
C GLY A 473 -8.09 -31.32 -15.93
N VAL A 474 -7.98 -30.60 -14.81
CA VAL A 474 -9.08 -30.46 -13.85
C VAL A 474 -10.11 -29.50 -14.39
N GLU A 475 -11.31 -29.97 -14.71
CA GLU A 475 -12.39 -29.17 -15.32
C GLU A 475 -13.12 -28.28 -14.30
N LYS A 476 -13.23 -28.76 -13.07
CA LYS A 476 -13.90 -28.03 -11.99
C LYS A 476 -13.11 -26.77 -11.66
N LYS A 477 -13.80 -25.63 -11.67
CA LYS A 477 -13.16 -24.35 -11.29
C LYS A 477 -12.56 -24.46 -9.89
N ILE A 478 -11.39 -23.87 -9.71
CA ILE A 478 -10.66 -23.96 -8.44
C ILE A 478 -11.44 -23.28 -7.29
N GLU A 479 -12.20 -22.25 -7.57
CA GLU A 479 -13.08 -21.56 -6.61
C GLU A 479 -14.19 -22.47 -6.07
N GLU A 480 -14.56 -23.50 -6.79
CA GLU A 480 -15.54 -24.50 -6.42
C GLU A 480 -14.92 -25.71 -5.70
N GLN A 481 -13.60 -25.76 -5.61
CA GLN A 481 -12.86 -26.78 -4.87
C GLN A 481 -12.94 -26.44 -3.38
N ALA A 482 -13.65 -27.25 -2.59
CA ALA A 482 -13.67 -27.04 -1.15
C ALA A 482 -12.37 -27.52 -0.49
N MET A 483 -11.97 -26.89 0.63
CA MET A 483 -10.86 -27.38 1.46
C MET A 483 -11.08 -28.83 1.92
N ALA A 484 -12.34 -29.26 2.08
CA ALA A 484 -12.68 -30.65 2.37
C ALA A 484 -12.25 -31.64 1.28
N SER A 485 -12.02 -31.18 0.03
CA SER A 485 -11.49 -32.03 -1.04
C SER A 485 -10.03 -32.47 -0.80
N LEU A 486 -9.36 -31.86 0.18
CA LEU A 486 -8.00 -32.17 0.59
C LEU A 486 -7.93 -33.15 1.77
N ASP A 487 -9.05 -33.48 2.41
CA ASP A 487 -9.08 -34.37 3.59
C ASP A 487 -8.68 -35.81 3.26
N ASN A 488 -8.81 -36.18 1.98
CA ASN A 488 -8.41 -37.49 1.50
C ASN A 488 -7.48 -37.35 0.27
N TRP A 489 -6.39 -38.11 0.28
CA TRP A 489 -5.54 -38.25 -0.89
C TRP A 489 -6.28 -38.99 -2.01
N GLY A 490 -6.09 -38.55 -3.26
CA GLY A 490 -6.72 -39.20 -4.40
C GLY A 490 -7.90 -38.42 -4.99
N GLY A 491 -7.94 -37.12 -4.79
CA GLY A 491 -8.96 -36.26 -5.37
C GLY A 491 -8.83 -36.04 -6.90
N LEU A 492 -7.68 -36.37 -7.47
CA LEU A 492 -7.47 -36.29 -8.93
C LEU A 492 -7.94 -37.59 -9.60
N THR A 493 -8.84 -37.47 -10.58
CA THR A 493 -9.40 -38.63 -11.28
C THR A 493 -8.40 -39.24 -12.26
N SER A 494 -8.13 -40.54 -12.13
CA SER A 494 -7.35 -41.30 -13.13
C SER A 494 -8.06 -41.29 -14.49
N GLY A 495 -7.29 -41.25 -15.58
CA GLY A 495 -7.84 -41.09 -16.94
C GLY A 495 -8.03 -39.64 -17.40
N THR A 496 -7.89 -38.66 -16.49
CA THR A 496 -7.92 -37.25 -16.84
C THR A 496 -6.81 -36.91 -17.84
N GLN A 497 -7.15 -36.17 -18.89
CA GLN A 497 -6.20 -35.73 -19.93
C GLN A 497 -5.57 -34.41 -19.56
N THR A 498 -4.24 -34.39 -19.35
CA THR A 498 -3.47 -33.16 -19.11
C THR A 498 -3.38 -32.31 -20.36
N GLN A 499 -3.29 -31.01 -20.21
CA GLN A 499 -3.09 -30.08 -21.31
C GLN A 499 -1.59 -29.86 -21.57
N LYS A 500 -1.29 -29.13 -22.66
CA LYS A 500 0.08 -28.75 -22.98
C LYS A 500 0.68 -27.90 -21.86
N ALA A 501 1.88 -28.29 -21.40
CA ALA A 501 2.62 -27.50 -20.41
C ALA A 501 2.83 -26.06 -20.87
N LYS A 502 2.47 -25.11 -20.01
CA LYS A 502 2.74 -23.68 -20.15
C LYS A 502 3.56 -23.22 -18.95
N GLN A 503 4.54 -22.38 -19.18
CA GLN A 503 5.33 -21.80 -18.10
C GLN A 503 4.43 -20.89 -17.25
N LEU A 504 4.32 -21.17 -15.94
CA LEU A 504 3.54 -20.35 -15.01
C LEU A 504 4.25 -19.03 -14.70
N PHE A 505 5.55 -19.12 -14.43
CA PHE A 505 6.38 -18.01 -14.00
C PHE A 505 7.63 -17.95 -14.87
N PRO A 506 7.74 -16.97 -15.79
CA PRO A 506 8.95 -16.76 -16.57
C PRO A 506 10.11 -16.36 -15.64
N ARG A 507 11.23 -17.03 -15.78
CA ARG A 507 12.45 -16.66 -15.09
C ARG A 507 13.00 -15.35 -15.67
N ILE A 508 13.46 -14.46 -14.79
CA ILE A 508 14.13 -13.23 -15.18
C ILE A 508 15.64 -13.46 -15.13
N GLU A 509 16.30 -13.43 -16.28
CA GLU A 509 17.74 -13.58 -16.39
C GLU A 509 18.49 -12.35 -15.87
N ASP A 510 19.76 -12.53 -15.41
CA ASP A 510 20.53 -11.48 -14.73
C ASP A 510 20.63 -10.17 -15.52
N LYS A 511 20.81 -10.25 -16.85
CA LYS A 511 20.85 -9.05 -17.71
C LYS A 511 19.51 -8.31 -17.75
N GLN A 512 18.40 -9.05 -17.80
CA GLN A 512 17.06 -8.50 -17.77
C GLN A 512 16.76 -7.93 -16.38
N ALA A 513 17.16 -8.63 -15.30
CA ALA A 513 17.04 -8.15 -13.93
C ALA A 513 17.76 -6.81 -13.74
N ALA A 514 19.01 -6.70 -14.20
CA ALA A 514 19.77 -5.45 -14.12
C ALA A 514 19.08 -4.30 -14.86
N LYS A 515 18.51 -4.56 -16.04
CA LYS A 515 17.75 -3.55 -16.80
C LYS A 515 16.49 -3.11 -16.05
N ILE A 516 15.70 -4.06 -15.56
CA ILE A 516 14.47 -3.79 -14.79
C ILE A 516 14.79 -2.97 -13.54
N LEU A 517 15.83 -3.34 -12.79
CA LEU A 517 16.26 -2.60 -11.59
C LEU A 517 16.67 -1.17 -11.94
N ALA A 518 17.45 -0.99 -12.99
CA ALA A 518 17.85 0.32 -13.44
C ALA A 518 16.65 1.21 -13.86
N GLU A 519 15.62 0.63 -14.49
CA GLU A 519 14.39 1.34 -14.88
C GLU A 519 13.50 1.68 -13.68
N LEU A 520 13.41 0.80 -12.68
CA LEU A 520 12.58 0.99 -11.50
C LEU A 520 13.23 1.91 -10.44
N GLU A 521 14.55 1.90 -10.36
CA GLU A 521 15.35 2.69 -9.41
C GLU A 521 15.83 4.03 -10.03
N ALA A 522 15.65 4.21 -11.34
CA ALA A 522 15.92 5.48 -11.98
C ALA A 522 15.07 6.57 -11.31
N PRO A 523 15.65 7.72 -10.96
CA PRO A 523 14.87 8.86 -10.49
C PRO A 523 13.77 9.12 -11.53
N LYS A 524 12.51 8.90 -11.14
CA LYS A 524 11.39 9.28 -12.01
C LYS A 524 11.52 10.79 -12.20
N GLU A 525 11.86 11.22 -13.40
CA GLU A 525 11.61 12.61 -13.76
C GLU A 525 10.16 12.86 -13.43
N THR A 526 9.90 13.73 -12.46
CA THR A 526 8.55 14.18 -12.17
C THR A 526 7.93 14.52 -13.51
N ALA A 527 6.80 13.87 -13.83
CA ALA A 527 5.97 14.35 -14.92
C ALA A 527 5.86 15.85 -14.70
N LYS A 528 6.51 16.63 -15.55
CA LYS A 528 6.44 18.08 -15.51
C LYS A 528 4.95 18.35 -15.56
N ASP A 529 4.42 18.93 -14.48
CA ASP A 529 3.13 19.57 -14.56
C ASP A 529 3.22 20.48 -15.77
N ASP A 530 2.47 20.17 -16.82
CA ASP A 530 2.59 20.80 -18.14
C ASP A 530 2.14 22.28 -18.11
N THR A 531 1.90 22.80 -16.91
CA THR A 531 1.57 24.20 -16.64
C THR A 531 2.79 25.11 -16.59
N GLY A 532 4.02 24.57 -16.51
CA GLY A 532 5.24 25.35 -16.33
C GLY A 532 5.31 26.14 -15.01
N GLN A 533 4.35 25.91 -14.10
CA GLN A 533 4.31 26.54 -12.79
C GLN A 533 5.18 25.80 -11.79
N ILE A 534 5.87 26.54 -10.94
CA ILE A 534 6.65 26.00 -9.81
C ILE A 534 6.03 26.45 -8.50
N THR A 535 6.16 25.64 -7.45
CA THR A 535 5.74 26.02 -6.10
C THR A 535 6.72 27.02 -5.48
N ILE A 536 6.28 27.75 -4.47
CA ILE A 536 7.17 28.65 -3.72
C ILE A 536 8.35 27.88 -3.09
N ASP A 537 8.14 26.65 -2.63
CA ASP A 537 9.18 25.80 -2.06
C ASP A 537 10.21 25.36 -3.12
N GLU A 538 9.81 25.18 -4.37
CA GLU A 538 10.73 24.92 -5.47
C GLU A 538 11.53 26.17 -5.83
N PHE A 539 10.89 27.32 -5.88
CA PHE A 539 11.57 28.59 -6.11
C PHE A 539 12.56 28.93 -4.99
N MET A 540 12.20 28.69 -3.74
CA MET A 540 13.07 28.91 -2.57
C MET A 540 14.33 28.03 -2.54
N LYS A 541 14.40 26.97 -3.36
CA LYS A 541 15.63 26.18 -3.56
C LYS A 541 16.67 26.92 -4.39
N VAL A 542 16.30 27.95 -5.12
CA VAL A 542 17.21 28.78 -5.92
C VAL A 542 17.76 29.88 -5.02
N ASP A 543 19.10 29.92 -4.84
CA ASP A 543 19.78 30.97 -4.07
C ASP A 543 20.16 32.11 -5.02
N LEU A 544 19.31 33.12 -5.05
CA LEU A 544 19.57 34.35 -5.82
C LEU A 544 20.29 35.35 -4.93
N ARG A 545 21.42 35.91 -5.44
CA ARG A 545 22.22 36.89 -4.71
C ARG A 545 22.63 38.08 -5.57
N THR A 546 22.82 39.22 -4.90
CA THR A 546 23.43 40.38 -5.52
C THR A 546 24.94 40.16 -5.64
N GLY A 547 25.51 40.55 -6.78
CA GLY A 547 26.96 40.46 -7.01
C GLY A 547 27.46 41.62 -7.87
N LYS A 548 28.68 42.13 -7.60
CA LYS A 548 29.32 43.19 -8.36
C LYS A 548 30.36 42.62 -9.33
N ILE A 549 30.26 42.98 -10.58
CA ILE A 549 31.24 42.57 -11.60
C ILE A 549 32.54 43.36 -11.40
N LEU A 550 33.60 42.65 -11.02
CA LEU A 550 34.94 43.24 -10.83
C LEU A 550 35.77 43.26 -12.13
N GLU A 551 35.66 42.17 -12.89
CA GLU A 551 36.41 41.99 -14.13
C GLU A 551 35.51 41.34 -15.18
N ALA A 552 35.68 41.69 -16.44
CA ALA A 552 34.99 41.11 -17.57
C ALA A 552 35.94 40.98 -18.77
N GLU A 553 35.94 39.79 -19.42
CA GLU A 553 36.76 39.56 -20.61
C GLU A 553 36.05 38.64 -21.61
N LYS A 554 36.25 38.88 -22.93
CA LYS A 554 35.70 38.00 -23.97
C LYS A 554 36.39 36.65 -23.95
N VAL A 555 35.62 35.57 -24.03
CA VAL A 555 36.18 34.21 -24.11
C VAL A 555 36.75 33.98 -25.52
N LYS A 556 38.06 33.66 -25.60
CA LYS A 556 38.73 33.37 -26.89
C LYS A 556 37.97 32.24 -27.62
N LYS A 557 37.69 32.44 -28.89
CA LYS A 557 36.96 31.53 -29.79
C LYS A 557 35.44 31.43 -29.51
N SER A 558 34.86 32.26 -28.62
CA SER A 558 33.41 32.36 -28.45
C SER A 558 32.89 33.70 -28.94
N ARG A 559 31.77 33.67 -29.70
CA ARG A 559 31.06 34.90 -30.11
C ARG A 559 30.07 35.36 -29.03
N LYS A 560 29.66 34.45 -28.15
CA LYS A 560 28.55 34.69 -27.21
C LYS A 560 28.98 34.84 -25.75
N LEU A 561 30.16 34.34 -25.35
CA LEU A 561 30.53 34.23 -23.94
C LEU A 561 31.46 35.38 -23.49
N VAL A 562 31.10 35.95 -22.34
CA VAL A 562 31.95 36.82 -21.53
C VAL A 562 32.27 36.07 -20.24
N LYS A 563 33.54 36.06 -19.85
CA LYS A 563 34.00 35.60 -18.55
C LYS A 563 33.96 36.76 -17.58
N LEU A 564 33.22 36.58 -16.49
CA LEU A 564 33.01 37.55 -15.44
C LEU A 564 33.66 37.09 -14.16
N LYS A 565 34.22 38.03 -13.40
CA LYS A 565 34.61 37.83 -12.01
C LYS A 565 33.67 38.68 -11.15
N VAL A 566 32.84 38.00 -10.37
CA VAL A 566 31.72 38.59 -9.62
C VAL A 566 31.96 38.46 -8.14
N ASP A 567 32.00 39.58 -7.42
CA ASP A 567 32.06 39.63 -5.96
C ASP A 567 30.67 39.54 -5.37
N ILE A 568 30.44 38.54 -4.50
CA ILE A 568 29.18 38.32 -3.79
C ILE A 568 29.28 38.62 -2.29
N GLY A 569 30.28 39.43 -1.91
CA GLY A 569 30.49 39.87 -0.52
C GLY A 569 31.20 38.84 0.37
N THR A 570 30.94 37.57 0.23
CA THR A 570 31.60 36.48 0.97
C THR A 570 32.76 35.84 0.20
N GLU A 571 32.69 35.88 -1.10
CA GLU A 571 33.70 35.33 -2.04
C GLU A 571 33.58 35.96 -3.43
N THR A 572 34.58 35.71 -4.24
CA THR A 572 34.57 36.12 -5.66
C THR A 572 34.39 34.86 -6.53
N ARG A 573 33.44 34.90 -7.46
CA ARG A 573 33.12 33.78 -8.36
C ARG A 573 33.43 34.08 -9.80
N GLN A 574 33.92 33.08 -10.53
CA GLN A 574 34.04 33.10 -11.98
C GLN A 574 32.72 32.61 -12.60
N ILE A 575 32.10 33.45 -13.43
CA ILE A 575 30.86 33.16 -14.12
C ILE A 575 31.02 33.40 -15.61
N LEU A 576 30.59 32.45 -16.44
CA LEU A 576 30.49 32.62 -17.89
C LEU A 576 29.06 32.98 -18.27
N ALA A 577 28.88 34.13 -18.90
CA ALA A 577 27.58 34.63 -19.32
C ALA A 577 27.51 34.77 -20.86
N GLY A 578 26.40 34.34 -21.44
CA GLY A 578 26.16 34.36 -22.88
C GLY A 578 25.71 35.73 -23.39
N ILE A 579 26.39 36.81 -23.02
CA ILE A 579 25.96 38.20 -23.22
C ILE A 579 26.90 39.01 -24.14
N ALA A 580 27.92 38.40 -24.76
CA ALA A 580 28.94 39.07 -25.54
C ALA A 580 28.41 39.76 -26.84
N GLU A 581 27.23 39.35 -27.31
CA GLU A 581 26.60 39.96 -28.49
C GLU A 581 25.86 41.25 -28.13
N SER A 582 25.47 41.45 -26.86
CA SER A 582 24.72 42.61 -26.38
C SER A 582 25.56 43.59 -25.54
N PHE A 583 26.69 43.14 -24.97
CA PHE A 583 27.52 43.97 -24.09
C PHE A 583 29.01 43.85 -24.41
N GLN A 584 29.71 45.00 -24.35
CA GLN A 584 31.18 44.99 -24.33
C GLN A 584 31.66 44.75 -22.89
N PRO A 585 32.79 44.06 -22.68
CA PRO A 585 33.30 43.77 -21.33
C PRO A 585 33.44 45.01 -20.44
N GLU A 586 33.89 46.11 -21.02
CA GLU A 586 34.12 47.39 -20.34
C GLU A 586 32.84 47.96 -19.74
N ASP A 587 31.69 47.76 -20.40
CA ASP A 587 30.39 48.26 -19.97
C ASP A 587 29.79 47.43 -18.80
N LEU A 588 30.38 46.29 -18.51
CA LEU A 588 29.91 45.36 -17.45
C LEU A 588 30.62 45.59 -16.12
N ILE A 589 31.85 46.10 -16.15
CA ILE A 589 32.65 46.31 -14.94
C ILE A 589 31.99 47.34 -14.04
N GLY A 590 31.88 47.01 -12.75
CA GLY A 590 31.24 47.85 -11.72
C GLY A 590 29.71 47.72 -11.64
N ARG A 591 29.04 47.00 -12.56
CA ARG A 591 27.60 46.76 -12.47
C ARG A 591 27.26 45.79 -11.37
N THR A 592 26.16 46.07 -10.68
CA THR A 592 25.55 45.12 -9.74
C THR A 592 24.50 44.28 -10.47
N VAL A 593 24.61 42.96 -10.37
CA VAL A 593 23.80 41.96 -11.07
C VAL A 593 23.15 40.97 -10.11
N ILE A 594 22.12 40.27 -10.56
CA ILE A 594 21.53 39.15 -9.85
C ILE A 594 22.15 37.88 -10.39
N ILE A 595 22.68 37.06 -9.50
CA ILE A 595 23.23 35.74 -9.84
C ILE A 595 22.48 34.59 -9.15
N VAL A 596 22.45 33.43 -9.80
CA VAL A 596 22.10 32.17 -9.19
C VAL A 596 23.36 31.58 -8.56
N ALA A 597 23.42 31.60 -7.22
CA ALA A 597 24.64 31.30 -6.47
C ALA A 597 24.83 29.81 -6.16
N ASN A 598 23.76 29.00 -6.13
CA ASN A 598 23.81 27.59 -5.79
C ASN A 598 23.76 26.61 -6.97
N LEU A 599 24.10 27.07 -8.18
CA LEU A 599 24.28 26.18 -9.32
C LEU A 599 25.56 25.35 -9.16
N LYS A 600 25.47 24.06 -9.54
CA LYS A 600 26.66 23.21 -9.62
C LYS A 600 27.62 23.80 -10.66
N PRO A 601 28.96 23.88 -10.39
CA PRO A 601 29.92 24.34 -11.35
C PRO A 601 29.84 23.59 -12.69
N ALA A 602 29.82 24.30 -13.78
CA ALA A 602 29.75 23.75 -15.13
C ALA A 602 30.92 24.25 -16.01
N LYS A 603 31.47 23.38 -16.86
CA LYS A 603 32.52 23.79 -17.82
C LYS A 603 31.91 24.15 -19.15
N LEU A 604 32.09 25.41 -19.55
CA LEU A 604 31.71 25.93 -20.86
C LEU A 604 32.99 26.28 -21.65
N MET A 605 33.18 25.65 -22.79
CA MET A 605 34.40 25.76 -23.60
C MET A 605 35.72 25.55 -22.81
N GLY A 606 35.68 24.61 -21.83
CA GLY A 606 36.83 24.27 -21.01
C GLY A 606 37.08 25.20 -19.82
N ILE A 607 36.29 26.27 -19.65
CA ILE A 607 36.38 27.22 -18.54
C ILE A 607 35.24 26.94 -17.56
N GLU A 608 35.54 26.90 -16.27
CA GLU A 608 34.53 26.62 -15.21
C GLU A 608 33.69 27.87 -14.92
N SER A 609 32.36 27.69 -14.85
CA SER A 609 31.40 28.70 -14.41
C SER A 609 30.77 28.25 -13.08
N GLN A 610 30.81 29.12 -12.06
CA GLN A 610 30.37 28.88 -10.68
C GLN A 610 29.07 29.63 -10.35
N GLY A 611 28.21 29.80 -11.33
CA GLY A 611 26.92 30.49 -11.19
C GLY A 611 26.39 30.96 -12.55
N MET A 612 25.26 31.67 -12.51
CA MET A 612 24.62 32.24 -13.71
C MET A 612 24.13 33.66 -13.41
N VAL A 613 24.39 34.59 -14.33
CA VAL A 613 23.83 35.94 -14.28
C VAL A 613 22.44 35.94 -14.91
N LEU A 614 21.46 36.55 -14.25
CA LEU A 614 20.11 36.70 -14.79
C LEU A 614 20.03 37.80 -15.82
N ALA A 615 19.48 37.49 -16.99
CA ALA A 615 19.23 38.42 -18.06
C ALA A 615 17.90 38.11 -18.76
N ALA A 616 17.17 39.12 -19.17
CA ALA A 616 16.01 39.01 -20.03
C ALA A 616 16.41 39.05 -21.50
N ASN A 617 15.76 38.22 -22.33
CA ASN A 617 15.91 38.25 -23.78
C ASN A 617 14.74 39.02 -24.39
N ASN A 618 15.03 40.15 -25.00
CA ASN A 618 14.06 40.99 -25.68
C ASN A 618 14.39 40.96 -27.19
N ASP A 619 13.74 40.09 -27.93
CA ASP A 619 13.87 39.90 -29.39
C ASP A 619 15.32 39.83 -29.89
N GLY A 620 16.18 39.10 -29.18
CA GLY A 620 17.59 38.91 -29.53
C GLY A 620 18.55 39.91 -28.88
N SER A 621 18.06 40.94 -28.19
CA SER A 621 18.85 41.82 -27.34
C SER A 621 18.74 41.40 -25.88
N LEU A 622 19.85 41.15 -25.21
CA LEU A 622 19.86 40.75 -23.79
C LEU A 622 19.90 41.98 -22.89
N LEU A 623 19.07 41.96 -21.84
CA LEU A 623 19.04 42.97 -20.78
C LEU A 623 19.41 42.28 -19.46
N ILE A 624 20.45 42.74 -18.78
CA ILE A 624 20.86 42.19 -17.49
C ILE A 624 19.87 42.65 -16.41
N ALA A 625 19.40 41.71 -15.60
CA ALA A 625 18.56 42.03 -14.45
C ALA A 625 19.39 42.77 -13.39
N GLY A 626 18.90 43.90 -12.92
CA GLY A 626 19.58 44.77 -11.96
C GLY A 626 18.61 45.48 -11.03
N PHE A 627 19.07 46.52 -10.35
CA PHE A 627 18.32 47.25 -9.34
C PHE A 627 18.31 48.74 -9.66
N ASP A 628 17.24 49.44 -9.30
CA ASP A 628 17.11 50.88 -9.43
C ASP A 628 18.02 51.64 -8.44
N GLN A 629 18.38 51.00 -7.33
CA GLN A 629 19.32 51.52 -6.35
C GLN A 629 20.40 50.46 -6.10
N GLU A 630 21.62 50.88 -5.81
CA GLU A 630 22.73 49.94 -5.59
C GLU A 630 22.54 49.18 -4.26
N PRO A 631 22.24 47.86 -4.27
CA PRO A 631 22.13 47.09 -3.07
C PRO A 631 23.52 46.70 -2.53
N GLY A 632 23.58 46.29 -1.25
CA GLY A 632 24.79 45.68 -0.71
C GLY A 632 25.16 44.39 -1.45
N LEU A 633 26.40 43.92 -1.31
CA LEU A 633 26.90 42.70 -1.94
C LEU A 633 26.44 41.45 -1.19
N GLY A 634 26.14 40.38 -1.93
CA GLY A 634 25.76 39.08 -1.39
C GLY A 634 24.39 39.01 -0.72
N ILE A 635 23.57 40.06 -0.85
CA ILE A 635 22.22 40.09 -0.30
C ILE A 635 21.34 39.09 -1.07
N GLN A 636 20.56 38.30 -0.32
CA GLN A 636 19.61 37.37 -0.91
C GLN A 636 18.47 38.13 -1.60
N VAL A 637 18.21 37.78 -2.85
CA VAL A 637 17.07 38.27 -3.64
C VAL A 637 15.94 37.28 -3.50
N ARG A 638 14.75 37.79 -3.15
CA ARG A 638 13.55 36.97 -2.89
C ARG A 638 12.39 37.44 -3.74
#